data_d0715adaf2b0791f952ee325e7c42249
#
_entry.id   d0715adaf2b0791f952ee325e7c42249
#
_cell.length_a   1.000
_cell.length_b   1.000
_cell.length_c   1.000
_cell.angle_alpha   90.00
_cell.angle_beta   90.00
_cell.angle_gamma   90.00
#
_symmetry.space_group_name_H-M   'P 1'
#
loop_
_entity.id
_entity.type
_entity.pdbx_description
1 polymer ?
#
loop_
_entity_poly.entity_id
_entity_poly.type
_entity_poly.pdbx_seq_one_letter_code
_entity_poly.pdbx_strand_id
1 'polypeptide(L)'
;MFTPDPSQQQIINISQGQHLVLAPPGCGKTQILSERIRIAHSEHGVPYGDMLCLTFTNRAARGMAERISQTISDSDIADLFVGNIHRYCIRILTNHELVPSNTSIIDDDDALSILSRLSNQDEELVIADFKKTHDLFDCIHFSQMMHQINKNHPKGIRLHPECLNKDDLNAMRIVCTAYRKEFTAEMMNDMYEHADFYLTDIDHLQTGTYANYAAYRQQVRNTLTKLSLAHQYEAYKREHNLMDFNEVLLRAYDAISEAKTSNEPEKQAFLEAIQRPWIQVDEVQDLNPLQMAIIDLISKNECILYLGDEQQAIFSFMGAKLSTLEMLRERCTPVSDSEKAVKGIHHLAKNHRSPRYLLDIYNRYAEKVLGIDAAFLPQPTNNDQATDATRFIYANTTDDEVEKVARQAGEWLKQNPEETTAIVTLSNADADEISRQLTLYSLPHFKISGTDLFSTPDMKLLLAHFTAVQSDTNLIAWSRIMQGAKCIHTAYEARDIVHQLIATGISPSELMTSGTPPLTQQFVKAYETQDIVIFDTETTGLDTFRDDIIQIAAMRIRGEKVLGQFMVHIETEREIPAMLGDIVNPIIEERKTAEILSHEDALTRFADFAKDAVLLAHNADFDINILRSNIIRYSKSIINSQLSILNFFDSLRLIRLLEPDLRVHKLKHLLETLHLEGQNSHLADDDVYATKSLVDYCYKKAKAIIPHQNALLAREAVINVGAKLQKNYAPLYHHTHNLLYKEAPSPSCSLPHHGGRVGVRGLFTTELHYIHDALVSDKLINPVEKLDYICSYIDNDLIDAQKYPELILQLQHYGAEINTLREADLCNSSRIKERIYVSTVHKAKGLEFDNVIVFDAVDGRYPNFNATTINQKEEDARKLYVALSRAKKRLYIGISERFVNRYGRTFDRTITPFLKPVMDKFS
;
A
#
# COMPACT_ATOMS: atom_id res chain seq x y z
N MET A 1 -31.19 -15.76 4.99
CA MET A 1 -31.16 -15.35 3.57
C MET A 1 -31.54 -13.88 3.53
N PHE A 2 -30.76 -13.03 2.89
CA PHE A 2 -31.04 -11.59 2.75
C PHE A 2 -32.29 -11.37 1.90
N THR A 3 -33.21 -10.54 2.37
CA THR A 3 -34.41 -10.16 1.65
C THR A 3 -34.33 -8.66 1.36
N PRO A 4 -33.99 -8.29 0.11
CA PRO A 4 -33.85 -6.89 -0.27
C PRO A 4 -35.21 -6.18 -0.25
N ASP A 5 -35.22 -4.92 0.13
CA ASP A 5 -36.39 -4.06 -0.08
C ASP A 5 -36.48 -3.62 -1.58
N PRO A 6 -37.61 -3.02 -2.01
CA PRO A 6 -37.79 -2.67 -3.41
C PRO A 6 -36.72 -1.73 -3.99
N SER A 7 -36.18 -0.80 -3.20
CA SER A 7 -35.10 0.11 -3.64
C SER A 7 -33.78 -0.63 -3.77
N GLN A 8 -33.47 -1.52 -2.84
CA GLN A 8 -32.30 -2.41 -2.91
C GLN A 8 -32.38 -3.36 -4.08
N GLN A 9 -33.54 -4.00 -4.31
CA GLN A 9 -33.75 -4.93 -5.43
C GLN A 9 -33.55 -4.26 -6.80
N GLN A 10 -34.03 -3.03 -6.95
CA GLN A 10 -33.82 -2.26 -8.17
C GLN A 10 -32.32 -2.06 -8.46
N ILE A 11 -31.52 -1.74 -7.44
CA ILE A 11 -30.09 -1.53 -7.59
C ILE A 11 -29.35 -2.87 -7.83
N ILE A 12 -29.76 -3.93 -7.14
CA ILE A 12 -29.19 -5.28 -7.31
C ILE A 12 -29.34 -5.76 -8.76
N ASN A 13 -30.44 -5.47 -9.40
CA ASN A 13 -30.75 -5.92 -10.78
C ASN A 13 -30.08 -5.08 -11.89
N ILE A 14 -29.32 -4.02 -11.56
CA ILE A 14 -28.59 -3.24 -12.55
C ILE A 14 -27.44 -4.09 -13.12
N SER A 15 -27.45 -4.36 -14.42
CA SER A 15 -26.47 -5.20 -15.10
C SER A 15 -25.67 -4.49 -16.19
N GLN A 16 -25.96 -3.22 -16.47
CA GLN A 16 -25.28 -2.46 -17.52
C GLN A 16 -25.30 -0.95 -17.23
N GLY A 17 -24.36 -0.22 -17.82
CA GLY A 17 -24.32 1.24 -17.78
C GLY A 17 -23.64 1.84 -16.55
N GLN A 18 -23.89 3.13 -16.33
CA GLN A 18 -23.28 3.89 -15.24
C GLN A 18 -24.36 4.44 -14.30
N HIS A 19 -24.32 4.02 -13.05
CA HIS A 19 -25.33 4.35 -12.06
C HIS A 19 -24.73 4.90 -10.78
N LEU A 20 -25.36 5.95 -10.24
CA LEU A 20 -25.02 6.53 -8.93
C LEU A 20 -26.08 6.15 -7.90
N VAL A 21 -25.66 5.60 -6.78
CA VAL A 21 -26.51 5.28 -5.64
C VAL A 21 -26.15 6.20 -4.48
N LEU A 22 -27.11 7.02 -4.06
CA LEU A 22 -27.00 7.87 -2.89
C LEU A 22 -27.61 7.13 -1.69
N ALA A 23 -26.78 6.82 -0.72
CA ALA A 23 -27.14 5.91 0.35
C ALA A 23 -26.63 6.39 1.72
N PRO A 24 -27.51 6.97 2.55
CA PRO A 24 -27.17 7.33 3.93
C PRO A 24 -26.67 6.15 4.78
N PRO A 25 -26.07 6.41 5.96
CA PRO A 25 -25.62 5.34 6.86
C PRO A 25 -26.74 4.38 7.21
N GLY A 26 -26.44 3.09 7.30
CA GLY A 26 -27.40 2.06 7.75
C GLY A 26 -28.39 1.56 6.69
N CYS A 27 -28.29 2.00 5.43
CA CYS A 27 -29.19 1.57 4.36
C CYS A 27 -28.75 0.28 3.64
N GLY A 28 -27.70 -0.42 4.10
CA GLY A 28 -27.31 -1.73 3.60
C GLY A 28 -26.42 -1.70 2.34
N LYS A 29 -25.63 -0.64 2.10
CA LYS A 29 -24.71 -0.50 0.97
C LYS A 29 -23.89 -1.77 0.70
N THR A 30 -23.13 -2.22 1.68
CA THR A 30 -22.21 -3.35 1.54
C THR A 30 -22.95 -4.67 1.22
N GLN A 31 -24.15 -4.84 1.73
CA GLN A 31 -24.98 -6.03 1.43
C GLN A 31 -25.43 -6.05 -0.03
N ILE A 32 -25.82 -4.89 -0.57
CA ILE A 32 -26.18 -4.75 -1.99
C ILE A 32 -24.97 -5.09 -2.86
N LEU A 33 -23.77 -4.59 -2.53
CA LEU A 33 -22.57 -4.85 -3.29
C LEU A 33 -22.22 -6.35 -3.32
N SER A 34 -22.32 -7.05 -2.19
CA SER A 34 -22.07 -8.50 -2.12
C SER A 34 -23.09 -9.29 -2.97
N GLU A 35 -24.37 -8.93 -2.88
CA GLU A 35 -25.42 -9.61 -3.64
C GLU A 35 -25.30 -9.38 -5.15
N ARG A 36 -24.89 -8.19 -5.56
CA ARG A 36 -24.61 -7.88 -6.97
C ARG A 36 -23.47 -8.71 -7.55
N ILE A 37 -22.40 -8.97 -6.78
CA ILE A 37 -21.29 -9.84 -7.20
C ILE A 37 -21.82 -11.25 -7.43
N ARG A 38 -22.61 -11.77 -6.49
CA ARG A 38 -23.22 -13.11 -6.60
C ARG A 38 -24.08 -13.22 -7.86
N ILE A 39 -24.96 -12.25 -8.11
CA ILE A 39 -25.85 -12.26 -9.28
C ILE A 39 -25.06 -12.06 -10.59
N ALA A 40 -24.06 -11.15 -10.62
CA ALA A 40 -23.22 -10.97 -11.79
C ALA A 40 -22.55 -12.29 -12.21
N HIS A 41 -22.04 -13.04 -11.25
CA HIS A 41 -21.44 -14.35 -11.54
C HIS A 41 -22.50 -15.41 -11.90
N SER A 42 -23.50 -15.64 -11.02
CA SER A 42 -24.42 -16.77 -11.16
C SER A 42 -25.48 -16.60 -12.26
N GLU A 43 -25.91 -15.37 -12.56
CA GLU A 43 -27.00 -15.10 -13.52
C GLU A 43 -26.50 -14.48 -14.83
N HIS A 44 -25.43 -13.66 -14.77
CA HIS A 44 -24.88 -13.00 -15.95
C HIS A 44 -23.59 -13.64 -16.47
N GLY A 45 -23.03 -14.66 -15.75
CA GLY A 45 -21.84 -15.40 -16.17
C GLY A 45 -20.55 -14.58 -16.16
N VAL A 46 -20.49 -13.47 -15.42
CA VAL A 46 -19.29 -12.64 -15.33
C VAL A 46 -18.26 -13.36 -14.45
N PRO A 47 -17.03 -13.64 -14.93
CA PRO A 47 -15.98 -14.23 -14.11
C PRO A 47 -15.59 -13.29 -12.95
N TYR A 48 -15.20 -13.85 -11.80
CA TYR A 48 -14.75 -13.03 -10.66
C TYR A 48 -13.52 -12.17 -11.00
N GLY A 49 -12.61 -12.66 -11.84
CA GLY A 49 -11.46 -11.91 -12.32
C GLY A 49 -11.80 -10.68 -13.17
N ASP A 50 -13.00 -10.64 -13.77
CA ASP A 50 -13.51 -9.50 -14.54
C ASP A 50 -14.29 -8.51 -13.68
N MET A 51 -14.41 -8.75 -12.38
CA MET A 51 -15.06 -7.85 -11.43
C MET A 51 -14.05 -7.08 -10.61
N LEU A 52 -14.39 -5.83 -10.29
CA LEU A 52 -13.56 -4.94 -9.46
C LEU A 52 -14.42 -4.23 -8.42
N CYS A 53 -14.06 -4.40 -7.15
CA CYS A 53 -14.69 -3.70 -6.04
C CYS A 53 -13.70 -2.74 -5.41
N LEU A 54 -13.94 -1.44 -5.58
CA LEU A 54 -13.10 -0.37 -5.08
C LEU A 54 -13.78 0.36 -3.92
N THR A 55 -12.98 0.76 -2.95
CA THR A 55 -13.43 1.60 -1.82
C THR A 55 -12.30 2.55 -1.42
N PHE A 56 -12.63 3.54 -0.61
CA PHE A 56 -11.65 4.55 -0.20
C PHE A 56 -10.61 4.02 0.82
N THR A 57 -11.02 3.14 1.75
CA THR A 57 -10.14 2.65 2.82
C THR A 57 -9.94 1.14 2.78
N ASN A 58 -8.78 0.65 3.22
CA ASN A 58 -8.51 -0.78 3.38
C ASN A 58 -9.55 -1.47 4.27
N ARG A 59 -9.96 -0.79 5.33
CA ARG A 59 -10.97 -1.29 6.25
C ARG A 59 -12.34 -1.51 5.58
N ALA A 60 -12.82 -0.55 4.78
CA ALA A 60 -14.07 -0.73 4.04
C ALA A 60 -13.96 -1.88 3.04
N ALA A 61 -12.77 -2.03 2.40
CA ALA A 61 -12.49 -3.15 1.51
C ALA A 61 -12.61 -4.50 2.23
N ARG A 62 -12.07 -4.62 3.43
CA ARG A 62 -12.16 -5.86 4.22
C ARG A 62 -13.56 -6.18 4.69
N GLY A 63 -14.27 -5.20 5.24
CA GLY A 63 -15.68 -5.41 5.61
C GLY A 63 -16.55 -5.82 4.42
N MET A 64 -16.18 -5.39 3.20
CA MET A 64 -16.80 -5.86 1.96
C MET A 64 -16.37 -7.29 1.64
N ALA A 65 -15.09 -7.61 1.69
CA ALA A 65 -14.55 -8.94 1.43
C ALA A 65 -15.10 -10.00 2.40
N GLU A 66 -15.19 -9.69 3.70
CA GLU A 66 -15.81 -10.56 4.71
C GLU A 66 -17.27 -10.87 4.40
N ARG A 67 -18.05 -9.86 4.00
CA ARG A 67 -19.46 -10.08 3.63
C ARG A 67 -19.60 -10.87 2.34
N ILE A 68 -18.70 -10.65 1.39
CA ILE A 68 -18.67 -11.44 0.14
C ILE A 68 -18.39 -12.89 0.47
N SER A 69 -17.39 -13.20 1.28
CA SER A 69 -17.04 -14.58 1.67
C SER A 69 -18.13 -15.27 2.50
N GLN A 70 -18.91 -14.52 3.27
CA GLN A 70 -20.09 -15.05 3.97
C GLN A 70 -21.26 -15.37 3.04
N THR A 71 -21.32 -14.74 1.88
CA THR A 71 -22.43 -14.83 0.93
C THR A 71 -22.12 -15.82 -0.21
N ILE A 72 -20.85 -15.93 -0.57
CA ILE A 72 -20.34 -16.70 -1.71
C ILE A 72 -19.29 -17.69 -1.21
N SER A 73 -19.44 -18.97 -1.54
CA SER A 73 -18.53 -20.05 -1.13
C SER A 73 -17.73 -20.64 -2.29
N ASP A 74 -17.73 -19.99 -3.44
CA ASP A 74 -17.05 -20.46 -4.64
C ASP A 74 -15.53 -20.38 -4.49
N SER A 75 -14.79 -21.38 -4.96
CA SER A 75 -13.33 -21.43 -4.88
C SER A 75 -12.67 -20.29 -5.65
N ASP A 76 -13.27 -19.88 -6.77
CA ASP A 76 -12.72 -18.89 -7.72
C ASP A 76 -12.96 -17.44 -7.26
N ILE A 77 -13.64 -17.23 -6.12
CA ILE A 77 -13.85 -15.89 -5.53
C ILE A 77 -12.54 -15.17 -5.22
N ALA A 78 -11.45 -15.91 -5.09
CA ALA A 78 -10.11 -15.34 -4.87
C ALA A 78 -9.59 -14.50 -6.04
N ASP A 79 -10.17 -14.63 -7.23
CA ASP A 79 -9.81 -13.83 -8.41
C ASP A 79 -10.46 -12.45 -8.38
N LEU A 80 -11.51 -12.28 -7.57
CA LEU A 80 -12.13 -10.98 -7.37
C LEU A 80 -11.19 -10.02 -6.64
N PHE A 81 -10.94 -8.86 -7.22
CA PHE A 81 -10.23 -7.81 -6.50
C PHE A 81 -11.20 -6.98 -5.64
N VAL A 82 -10.94 -6.96 -4.34
CA VAL A 82 -11.59 -6.06 -3.37
C VAL A 82 -10.52 -5.27 -2.65
N GLY A 83 -10.48 -3.95 -2.85
CA GLY A 83 -9.41 -3.13 -2.29
C GLY A 83 -9.62 -1.63 -2.47
N ASN A 84 -8.64 -0.83 -2.00
CA ASN A 84 -8.61 0.57 -2.35
C ASN A 84 -7.88 0.81 -3.68
N ILE A 85 -8.04 2.02 -4.23
CA ILE A 85 -7.46 2.36 -5.53
C ILE A 85 -5.93 2.35 -5.51
N HIS A 86 -5.26 2.77 -4.42
CA HIS A 86 -3.80 2.73 -4.30
C HIS A 86 -3.28 1.30 -4.39
N ARG A 87 -3.92 0.36 -3.68
CA ARG A 87 -3.55 -1.07 -3.73
C ARG A 87 -3.71 -1.63 -5.14
N TYR A 88 -4.76 -1.24 -5.85
CA TYR A 88 -4.95 -1.65 -7.25
C TYR A 88 -3.86 -1.08 -8.16
N CYS A 89 -3.50 0.20 -7.99
CA CYS A 89 -2.42 0.84 -8.74
C CYS A 89 -1.05 0.23 -8.43
N ILE A 90 -0.73 -0.07 -7.16
CA ILE A 90 0.51 -0.78 -6.79
C ILE A 90 0.55 -2.13 -7.51
N ARG A 91 -0.55 -2.90 -7.47
CA ARG A 91 -0.64 -4.19 -8.17
C ARG A 91 -0.42 -4.04 -9.68
N ILE A 92 -0.99 -3.01 -10.32
CA ILE A 92 -0.76 -2.72 -11.74
C ILE A 92 0.72 -2.45 -11.97
N LEU A 93 1.33 -1.54 -11.22
CA LEU A 93 2.72 -1.13 -11.41
C LEU A 93 3.71 -2.28 -11.20
N THR A 94 3.47 -3.14 -10.22
CA THR A 94 4.37 -4.26 -9.90
C THR A 94 4.14 -5.47 -10.79
N ASN A 95 2.89 -5.92 -10.99
CA ASN A 95 2.60 -7.13 -11.75
C ASN A 95 2.88 -6.98 -13.26
N HIS A 96 2.78 -5.76 -13.78
CA HIS A 96 3.10 -5.45 -15.17
C HIS A 96 4.49 -4.83 -15.34
N GLU A 97 5.34 -4.87 -14.30
CA GLU A 97 6.75 -4.47 -14.36
C GLU A 97 6.93 -3.03 -14.89
N LEU A 98 6.01 -2.11 -14.51
CA LEU A 98 6.02 -0.72 -14.97
C LEU A 98 6.99 0.18 -14.19
N VAL A 99 7.50 -0.32 -13.08
CA VAL A 99 8.49 0.34 -12.21
C VAL A 99 9.69 -0.59 -11.97
N PRO A 100 10.88 -0.04 -11.69
CA PRO A 100 12.03 -0.86 -11.31
C PRO A 100 11.72 -1.81 -10.15
N SER A 101 12.32 -3.00 -10.17
CA SER A 101 12.07 -4.02 -9.14
C SER A 101 12.56 -3.62 -7.74
N ASN A 102 13.52 -2.68 -7.66
CA ASN A 102 14.03 -2.10 -6.42
C ASN A 102 13.24 -0.89 -5.93
N THR A 103 12.13 -0.52 -6.61
CA THR A 103 11.31 0.64 -6.21
C THR A 103 10.76 0.45 -4.81
N SER A 104 10.93 1.47 -3.95
CA SER A 104 10.43 1.51 -2.59
C SER A 104 9.36 2.59 -2.42
N ILE A 105 8.30 2.27 -1.67
CA ILE A 105 7.27 3.24 -1.32
C ILE A 105 7.67 3.91 0.00
N ILE A 106 7.69 5.24 0.01
CA ILE A 106 8.01 6.06 1.19
C ILE A 106 6.76 6.60 1.85
N ASP A 107 6.84 6.78 3.16
CA ASP A 107 5.80 7.44 3.95
C ASP A 107 6.18 8.88 4.31
N ASP A 108 5.32 9.56 5.07
CA ASP A 108 5.52 10.97 5.45
C ASP A 108 6.79 11.19 6.30
N ASP A 109 7.17 10.22 7.16
CA ASP A 109 8.39 10.34 7.98
C ASP A 109 9.64 10.20 7.10
N ASP A 110 9.62 9.29 6.12
CA ASP A 110 10.69 9.16 5.14
C ASP A 110 10.83 10.44 4.30
N ALA A 111 9.70 11.00 3.84
CA ALA A 111 9.67 12.24 3.08
C ALA A 111 10.22 13.41 3.90
N LEU A 112 9.81 13.53 5.17
CA LEU A 112 10.30 14.55 6.09
C LEU A 112 11.82 14.44 6.31
N SER A 113 12.33 13.24 6.52
CA SER A 113 13.76 12.97 6.67
C SER A 113 14.56 13.32 5.41
N ILE A 114 14.00 13.09 4.20
CA ILE A 114 14.61 13.49 2.93
C ILE A 114 14.66 15.01 2.82
N LEU A 115 13.55 15.69 3.08
CA LEU A 115 13.46 17.16 3.00
C LEU A 115 14.35 17.85 4.01
N SER A 116 14.46 17.32 5.22
CA SER A 116 15.37 17.79 6.27
C SER A 116 16.83 17.75 5.78
N ARG A 117 17.23 16.67 5.15
CA ARG A 117 18.57 16.54 4.57
C ARG A 117 18.81 17.52 3.43
N LEU A 118 17.87 17.63 2.48
CA LEU A 118 18.00 18.53 1.34
C LEU A 118 18.06 20.00 1.74
N SER A 119 17.31 20.38 2.78
CA SER A 119 17.30 21.74 3.32
C SER A 119 18.43 22.01 4.32
N ASN A 120 19.18 20.99 4.73
CA ASN A 120 20.18 21.06 5.81
C ASN A 120 19.61 21.67 7.11
N GLN A 121 18.38 21.30 7.45
CA GLN A 121 17.66 21.75 8.64
C GLN A 121 17.27 20.59 9.53
N ASP A 122 16.94 20.86 10.78
CA ASP A 122 16.39 19.88 11.68
C ASP A 122 14.97 19.46 11.25
N GLU A 123 14.59 18.19 11.43
CA GLU A 123 13.27 17.67 11.04
C GLU A 123 12.14 18.48 11.67
N GLU A 124 12.26 18.90 12.94
CA GLU A 124 11.27 19.73 13.62
C GLU A 124 11.05 21.10 12.93
N LEU A 125 12.08 21.68 12.33
CA LEU A 125 11.99 22.96 11.63
C LEU A 125 11.36 22.82 10.23
N VAL A 126 11.49 21.66 9.61
CA VAL A 126 10.95 21.36 8.26
C VAL A 126 9.46 21.03 8.30
N ILE A 127 8.92 20.57 9.43
CA ILE A 127 7.50 20.18 9.58
C ILE A 127 6.53 21.27 9.10
N ALA A 128 6.79 22.55 9.44
CA ALA A 128 5.89 23.64 9.05
C ALA A 128 5.87 23.90 7.53
N ASP A 129 6.99 23.68 6.86
CA ASP A 129 7.16 23.90 5.41
C ASP A 129 6.95 22.61 4.61
N PHE A 130 7.06 21.44 5.25
CA PHE A 130 6.83 20.13 4.64
C PHE A 130 5.44 20.05 3.99
N LYS A 131 4.39 20.41 4.73
CA LYS A 131 3.02 20.37 4.20
C LYS A 131 2.86 21.26 2.96
N LYS A 132 3.46 22.45 2.96
CA LYS A 132 3.42 23.37 1.82
C LYS A 132 4.20 22.83 0.62
N THR A 133 5.35 22.20 0.87
CA THR A 133 6.17 21.57 -0.18
C THR A 133 5.47 20.35 -0.76
N HIS A 134 4.86 19.54 0.07
CA HIS A 134 4.06 18.39 -0.34
C HIS A 134 2.82 18.82 -1.15
N ASP A 135 2.12 19.86 -0.71
CA ASP A 135 1.01 20.46 -1.47
C ASP A 135 1.48 20.96 -2.87
N LEU A 136 2.71 21.46 -3.01
CA LEU A 136 3.28 21.82 -4.31
C LEU A 136 3.47 20.60 -5.22
N PHE A 137 3.90 19.47 -4.70
CA PHE A 137 3.97 18.22 -5.48
C PHE A 137 2.61 17.76 -5.96
N ASP A 138 1.63 17.73 -5.08
CA ASP A 138 0.25 17.41 -5.44
C ASP A 138 -0.26 18.34 -6.54
N CYS A 139 0.12 19.62 -6.49
CA CYS A 139 -0.22 20.60 -7.51
C CYS A 139 0.40 20.29 -8.86
N ILE A 140 1.71 19.99 -8.87
CA ILE A 140 2.45 19.70 -10.10
C ILE A 140 1.82 18.52 -10.83
N HIS A 141 1.58 17.45 -10.09
CA HIS A 141 0.99 16.24 -10.62
C HIS A 141 -0.46 16.42 -11.03
N PHE A 142 -1.24 17.11 -10.20
CA PHE A 142 -2.62 17.41 -10.48
C PHE A 142 -2.79 18.27 -11.74
N SER A 143 -1.90 19.21 -12.01
CA SER A 143 -1.95 20.04 -13.22
C SER A 143 -1.80 19.24 -14.51
N GLN A 144 -0.88 18.27 -14.54
CA GLN A 144 -0.70 17.39 -15.70
C GLN A 144 -1.95 16.55 -15.97
N MET A 145 -2.55 16.01 -14.91
CA MET A 145 -3.78 15.23 -15.01
C MET A 145 -4.96 16.09 -15.44
N MET A 146 -5.14 17.27 -14.84
CA MET A 146 -6.27 18.15 -15.15
C MET A 146 -6.26 18.62 -16.60
N HIS A 147 -5.10 18.73 -17.24
CA HIS A 147 -5.03 19.00 -18.67
C HIS A 147 -5.68 17.91 -19.50
N GLN A 148 -5.55 16.65 -19.13
CA GLN A 148 -6.15 15.53 -19.86
C GLN A 148 -7.65 15.38 -19.58
N ILE A 149 -8.09 15.73 -18.36
CA ILE A 149 -9.51 15.71 -17.97
C ILE A 149 -10.24 16.96 -18.47
N ASN A 150 -9.61 18.12 -18.38
CA ASN A 150 -10.19 19.40 -18.74
C ASN A 150 -9.36 20.08 -19.83
N LYS A 151 -9.88 20.09 -21.06
CA LYS A 151 -9.23 20.67 -22.25
C LYS A 151 -8.86 22.17 -22.11
N ASN A 152 -9.37 22.85 -21.08
CA ASN A 152 -9.06 24.26 -20.80
C ASN A 152 -7.73 24.45 -20.04
N HIS A 153 -7.11 23.37 -19.55
CA HIS A 153 -5.80 23.46 -18.90
C HIS A 153 -4.67 23.38 -19.94
N PRO A 154 -3.70 24.30 -19.91
CA PRO A 154 -2.57 24.30 -20.85
C PRO A 154 -1.71 23.04 -20.70
N LYS A 155 -1.23 22.50 -21.83
CA LYS A 155 -0.32 21.36 -21.87
C LYS A 155 1.02 21.67 -21.20
N GLY A 156 1.57 20.71 -20.46
CA GLY A 156 2.93 20.78 -19.92
C GLY A 156 3.11 21.70 -18.72
N ILE A 157 2.03 22.23 -18.16
CA ILE A 157 2.11 23.02 -16.92
C ILE A 157 2.16 22.08 -15.74
N ARG A 158 3.25 22.20 -14.97
CA ARG A 158 3.51 21.39 -13.79
C ARG A 158 3.03 22.06 -12.50
N LEU A 159 2.87 23.36 -12.47
CA LEU A 159 2.48 24.13 -11.28
C LEU A 159 1.17 24.89 -11.53
N HIS A 160 0.12 24.55 -10.78
CA HIS A 160 -1.19 25.15 -10.93
C HIS A 160 -1.40 26.32 -9.93
N PRO A 161 -1.83 27.52 -10.41
CA PRO A 161 -1.99 28.70 -9.55
C PRO A 161 -2.96 28.50 -8.37
N GLU A 162 -3.99 27.68 -8.55
CA GLU A 162 -5.02 27.46 -7.52
C GLU A 162 -4.51 26.71 -6.30
N CYS A 163 -3.38 26.06 -6.43
CA CYS A 163 -2.75 25.29 -5.35
C CYS A 163 -1.76 26.14 -4.54
N LEU A 164 -1.40 27.32 -5.05
CA LEU A 164 -0.47 28.22 -4.36
C LEU A 164 -1.25 29.17 -3.44
N ASN A 165 -0.66 29.45 -2.29
CA ASN A 165 -1.18 30.48 -1.42
C ASN A 165 -0.95 31.89 -2.02
N LYS A 166 -1.65 32.89 -1.48
CA LYS A 166 -1.55 34.28 -1.96
C LYS A 166 -0.12 34.84 -1.88
N ASP A 167 0.64 34.44 -0.90
CA ASP A 167 2.00 34.91 -0.66
C ASP A 167 2.96 34.39 -1.71
N ASP A 168 2.87 33.08 -2.03
CA ASP A 168 3.67 32.47 -3.08
C ASP A 168 3.32 33.02 -4.47
N LEU A 169 2.02 33.19 -4.77
CA LEU A 169 1.58 33.83 -6.03
C LEU A 169 2.09 35.26 -6.16
N ASN A 170 2.06 36.03 -5.08
CA ASN A 170 2.56 37.41 -5.08
C ASN A 170 4.08 37.43 -5.27
N ALA A 171 4.82 36.55 -4.61
CA ALA A 171 6.25 36.43 -4.78
C ALA A 171 6.63 36.09 -6.24
N MET A 172 5.94 35.17 -6.88
CA MET A 172 6.17 34.83 -8.29
C MET A 172 5.87 35.97 -9.24
N ARG A 173 4.80 36.75 -8.99
CA ARG A 173 4.50 37.98 -9.76
C ARG A 173 5.59 39.03 -9.63
N ILE A 174 6.18 39.18 -8.44
CA ILE A 174 7.30 40.08 -8.20
C ILE A 174 8.52 39.66 -9.04
N VAL A 175 8.84 38.34 -9.06
CA VAL A 175 9.90 37.80 -9.91
C VAL A 175 9.63 38.10 -11.39
N CYS A 176 8.43 37.80 -11.88
CA CYS A 176 8.05 38.15 -13.27
C CYS A 176 8.26 39.61 -13.61
N THR A 177 7.81 40.48 -12.71
CA THR A 177 7.96 41.94 -12.92
C THR A 177 9.43 42.37 -12.95
N ALA A 178 10.26 41.78 -12.07
CA ALA A 178 11.69 42.07 -12.01
C ALA A 178 12.43 41.66 -13.30
N TYR A 179 12.04 40.52 -13.87
CA TYR A 179 12.56 40.00 -15.16
C TYR A 179 11.83 40.60 -16.38
N ARG A 180 10.90 41.54 -16.20
CA ARG A 180 10.04 42.11 -17.27
C ARG A 180 9.33 41.08 -18.10
N LYS A 181 8.91 40.01 -17.46
CA LYS A 181 8.13 38.91 -18.07
C LYS A 181 6.67 38.98 -17.64
N GLU A 182 5.77 38.51 -18.48
CA GLU A 182 4.35 38.36 -18.14
C GLU A 182 4.18 37.19 -17.15
N PHE A 183 3.25 37.32 -16.22
CA PHE A 183 2.91 36.26 -15.28
C PHE A 183 2.01 35.23 -15.95
N THR A 184 2.62 34.21 -16.53
CA THR A 184 1.92 33.12 -17.19
C THR A 184 2.21 31.79 -16.50
N ALA A 185 1.45 30.76 -16.84
CA ALA A 185 1.68 29.42 -16.36
C ALA A 185 3.04 28.84 -16.80
N GLU A 186 3.48 29.17 -18.03
CA GLU A 186 4.81 28.80 -18.53
C GLU A 186 5.92 29.43 -17.71
N MET A 187 5.75 30.70 -17.32
CA MET A 187 6.73 31.39 -16.49
C MET A 187 6.77 30.84 -15.06
N MET A 188 5.63 30.40 -14.53
CA MET A 188 5.58 29.71 -13.23
C MET A 188 6.31 28.35 -13.28
N ASN A 189 6.12 27.62 -14.37
CA ASN A 189 6.80 26.36 -14.60
C ASN A 189 8.33 26.57 -14.77
N ASP A 190 8.73 27.61 -15.49
CA ASP A 190 10.16 27.96 -15.61
C ASP A 190 10.79 28.30 -14.26
N MET A 191 10.07 29.04 -13.39
CA MET A 191 10.54 29.29 -12.02
C MET A 191 10.66 28.02 -11.16
N TYR A 192 9.81 27.03 -11.37
CA TYR A 192 9.90 25.74 -10.68
C TYR A 192 11.12 24.94 -11.16
N GLU A 193 11.29 24.80 -12.47
CA GLU A 193 12.38 24.02 -13.03
C GLU A 193 13.77 24.64 -12.81
N HIS A 194 13.82 25.98 -12.72
CA HIS A 194 15.06 26.74 -12.57
C HIS A 194 15.10 27.55 -11.26
N ALA A 195 14.45 27.08 -10.19
CA ALA A 195 14.34 27.78 -8.92
C ALA A 195 15.69 28.18 -8.33
N ASP A 196 16.72 27.36 -8.44
CA ASP A 196 18.08 27.62 -7.97
C ASP A 196 18.73 28.79 -8.71
N PHE A 197 18.50 28.92 -10.03
CA PHE A 197 18.93 30.06 -10.81
C PHE A 197 18.33 31.36 -10.27
N TYR A 198 17.01 31.39 -10.10
CA TYR A 198 16.31 32.55 -9.57
C TYR A 198 16.70 32.89 -8.12
N LEU A 199 17.00 31.90 -7.29
CA LEU A 199 17.54 32.10 -5.93
C LEU A 199 18.92 32.76 -5.93
N THR A 200 19.81 32.30 -6.81
CA THR A 200 21.16 32.82 -6.94
C THR A 200 21.15 34.27 -7.47
N ASP A 201 20.25 34.55 -8.43
CA ASP A 201 20.12 35.83 -9.08
C ASP A 201 19.27 36.84 -8.30
N ILE A 202 18.62 36.42 -7.21
CA ILE A 202 17.70 37.28 -6.42
C ILE A 202 18.37 38.57 -5.92
N ASP A 203 19.67 38.56 -5.68
CA ASP A 203 20.43 39.73 -5.22
C ASP A 203 20.70 40.71 -6.35
N HIS A 204 20.69 40.29 -7.61
CA HIS A 204 20.80 41.15 -8.80
C HIS A 204 19.50 41.86 -9.15
N LEU A 205 18.37 41.41 -8.64
CA LEU A 205 17.05 42.06 -8.81
C LEU A 205 16.95 43.41 -8.10
N GLN A 206 18.00 43.84 -7.42
CA GLN A 206 18.03 45.11 -6.60
C GLN A 206 17.99 46.38 -7.42
N THR A 207 18.13 46.40 -8.73
CA THR A 207 18.30 47.60 -9.51
C THR A 207 16.95 48.22 -9.92
N GLY A 208 16.42 49.08 -9.09
CA GLY A 208 15.88 50.35 -9.56
C GLY A 208 14.37 50.50 -9.74
N THR A 209 13.51 49.50 -9.58
CA THR A 209 12.09 49.67 -9.91
C THR A 209 11.11 49.51 -8.72
N TYR A 210 11.57 49.01 -7.57
CA TYR A 210 10.72 48.82 -6.39
C TYR A 210 11.25 49.54 -5.16
N ALA A 211 10.62 50.63 -4.76
CA ALA A 211 10.91 51.34 -3.50
C ALA A 211 10.71 50.44 -2.24
N ASN A 212 9.96 49.38 -2.36
CA ASN A 212 9.64 48.43 -1.28
C ASN A 212 10.19 47.01 -1.51
N TYR A 213 11.16 46.81 -2.40
CA TYR A 213 11.70 45.49 -2.71
C TYR A 213 12.29 44.79 -1.46
N ALA A 214 12.94 45.52 -0.58
CA ALA A 214 13.49 44.98 0.66
C ALA A 214 12.44 44.30 1.53
N ALA A 215 11.20 44.79 1.55
CA ALA A 215 10.11 44.18 2.33
C ALA A 215 9.63 42.85 1.72
N TYR A 216 9.69 42.68 0.41
CA TYR A 216 9.24 41.48 -0.28
C TYR A 216 10.36 40.46 -0.54
N ARG A 217 11.63 40.84 -0.39
CA ARG A 217 12.78 39.99 -0.69
C ARG A 217 12.76 38.68 0.08
N GLN A 218 12.44 38.73 1.37
CA GLN A 218 12.35 37.52 2.18
C GLN A 218 11.20 36.57 1.72
N GLN A 219 10.07 37.16 1.35
CA GLN A 219 8.93 36.40 0.82
C GLN A 219 9.30 35.72 -0.51
N VAL A 220 9.92 36.44 -1.45
CA VAL A 220 10.40 35.89 -2.71
C VAL A 220 11.41 34.77 -2.48
N ARG A 221 12.39 35.00 -1.57
CA ARG A 221 13.39 33.99 -1.20
C ARG A 221 12.69 32.72 -0.66
N ASN A 222 11.76 32.86 0.27
CA ASN A 222 11.04 31.74 0.87
C ASN A 222 10.29 30.92 -0.18
N THR A 223 9.60 31.60 -1.12
CA THR A 223 8.86 30.90 -2.20
C THR A 223 9.83 30.18 -3.14
N LEU A 224 10.89 30.82 -3.60
CA LEU A 224 11.87 30.20 -4.48
C LEU A 224 12.61 29.02 -3.78
N THR A 225 12.90 29.15 -2.47
CA THR A 225 13.47 28.04 -1.68
C THR A 225 12.53 26.84 -1.62
N LYS A 226 11.22 27.04 -1.46
CA LYS A 226 10.24 25.95 -1.52
C LYS A 226 10.20 25.27 -2.89
N LEU A 227 10.23 26.04 -3.97
CA LEU A 227 10.25 25.52 -5.33
C LEU A 227 11.53 24.70 -5.59
N SER A 228 12.70 25.23 -5.20
CA SER A 228 13.97 24.53 -5.30
C SER A 228 13.96 23.22 -4.51
N LEU A 229 13.49 23.27 -3.25
CA LEU A 229 13.42 22.09 -2.40
C LEU A 229 12.47 21.02 -2.98
N ALA A 230 11.32 21.45 -3.52
CA ALA A 230 10.39 20.58 -4.19
C ALA A 230 11.03 19.89 -5.41
N HIS A 231 11.72 20.65 -6.25
CA HIS A 231 12.43 20.11 -7.42
C HIS A 231 13.54 19.13 -7.03
N GLN A 232 14.34 19.45 -6.00
CA GLN A 232 15.38 18.57 -5.47
C GLN A 232 14.81 17.27 -4.88
N TYR A 233 13.68 17.36 -4.18
CA TYR A 233 13.00 16.18 -3.63
C TYR A 233 12.48 15.23 -4.74
N GLU A 234 11.89 15.78 -5.80
CA GLU A 234 11.47 14.99 -6.96
C GLU A 234 12.68 14.31 -7.64
N ALA A 235 13.78 15.03 -7.80
CA ALA A 235 15.03 14.49 -8.34
C ALA A 235 15.60 13.37 -7.45
N TYR A 236 15.62 13.57 -6.13
CA TYR A 236 16.08 12.57 -5.16
C TYR A 236 15.26 11.28 -5.23
N LYS A 237 13.93 11.39 -5.24
CA LYS A 237 13.05 10.21 -5.37
C LYS A 237 13.32 9.44 -6.66
N ARG A 238 13.52 10.14 -7.78
CA ARG A 238 13.81 9.53 -9.09
C ARG A 238 15.15 8.82 -9.09
N GLU A 239 16.20 9.46 -8.56
CA GLU A 239 17.56 8.88 -8.47
C GLU A 239 17.60 7.62 -7.58
N HIS A 240 16.77 7.57 -6.55
CA HIS A 240 16.77 6.48 -5.56
C HIS A 240 15.63 5.47 -5.77
N ASN A 241 14.92 5.53 -6.89
CA ASN A 241 13.74 4.69 -7.17
C ASN A 241 12.70 4.68 -6.02
N LEU A 242 12.40 5.86 -5.50
CA LEU A 242 11.39 6.05 -4.47
C LEU A 242 10.08 6.56 -5.07
N MET A 243 8.98 6.15 -4.47
CA MET A 243 7.64 6.67 -4.78
C MET A 243 6.90 6.99 -3.48
N ASP A 244 6.24 8.12 -3.40
CA ASP A 244 5.21 8.34 -2.40
C ASP A 244 3.84 7.83 -2.89
N PHE A 245 2.83 7.87 -2.01
CA PHE A 245 1.50 7.35 -2.35
C PHE A 245 0.82 8.10 -3.52
N ASN A 246 1.10 9.39 -3.70
CA ASN A 246 0.56 10.14 -4.82
C ASN A 246 1.21 9.73 -6.14
N GLU A 247 2.53 9.51 -6.14
CA GLU A 247 3.22 9.01 -7.35
C GLU A 247 2.77 7.63 -7.78
N VAL A 248 2.34 6.77 -6.86
CA VAL A 248 1.73 5.47 -7.23
C VAL A 248 0.51 5.69 -8.14
N LEU A 249 -0.37 6.62 -7.77
CA LEU A 249 -1.55 6.94 -8.59
C LEU A 249 -1.15 7.57 -9.93
N LEU A 250 -0.19 8.48 -9.92
CA LEU A 250 0.25 9.19 -11.11
C LEU A 250 0.91 8.27 -12.13
N ARG A 251 1.87 7.45 -11.68
CA ARG A 251 2.56 6.51 -12.57
C ARG A 251 1.59 5.48 -13.15
N ALA A 252 0.63 5.01 -12.34
CA ALA A 252 -0.44 4.13 -12.84
C ALA A 252 -1.30 4.86 -13.89
N TYR A 253 -1.73 6.09 -13.59
CA TYR A 253 -2.51 6.90 -14.52
C TYR A 253 -1.76 7.14 -15.85
N ASP A 254 -0.49 7.54 -15.78
CA ASP A 254 0.34 7.80 -16.98
C ASP A 254 0.50 6.53 -17.83
N ALA A 255 0.83 5.40 -17.21
CA ALA A 255 0.99 4.14 -17.93
C ALA A 255 -0.30 3.67 -18.62
N ILE A 256 -1.45 3.79 -17.94
CA ILE A 256 -2.74 3.39 -18.50
C ILE A 256 -3.17 4.36 -19.61
N SER A 257 -2.96 5.67 -19.42
CA SER A 257 -3.28 6.69 -20.42
C SER A 257 -2.44 6.53 -21.68
N GLU A 258 -1.14 6.23 -21.52
CA GLU A 258 -0.25 5.94 -22.63
C GLU A 258 -0.71 4.69 -23.39
N ALA A 259 -1.04 3.61 -22.68
CA ALA A 259 -1.53 2.39 -23.30
C ALA A 259 -2.84 2.61 -24.08
N LYS A 260 -3.75 3.43 -23.54
CA LYS A 260 -5.02 3.76 -24.19
C LYS A 260 -4.85 4.52 -25.50
N THR A 261 -3.78 5.30 -25.65
CA THR A 261 -3.49 6.10 -26.84
C THR A 261 -2.54 5.41 -27.83
N SER A 262 -1.89 4.31 -27.42
CA SER A 262 -0.95 3.55 -28.22
C SER A 262 -1.63 2.45 -29.03
N ASN A 263 -1.12 2.17 -30.23
CA ASN A 263 -1.51 1.02 -31.04
C ASN A 263 -0.51 -0.17 -30.93
N GLU A 264 0.44 -0.09 -30.02
CA GLU A 264 1.41 -1.15 -29.78
C GLU A 264 0.73 -2.39 -29.17
N PRO A 265 0.96 -3.61 -29.72
CA PRO A 265 0.25 -4.82 -29.24
C PRO A 265 0.46 -5.08 -27.75
N GLU A 266 1.67 -4.85 -27.21
CA GLU A 266 1.99 -5.06 -25.81
C GLU A 266 1.23 -4.11 -24.88
N LYS A 267 1.09 -2.82 -25.26
CA LYS A 267 0.33 -1.84 -24.51
C LYS A 267 -1.16 -2.12 -24.57
N GLN A 268 -1.66 -2.63 -25.70
CA GLN A 268 -3.06 -3.05 -25.82
C GLN A 268 -3.33 -4.30 -24.96
N ALA A 269 -2.44 -5.29 -24.96
CA ALA A 269 -2.55 -6.47 -24.08
C ALA A 269 -2.51 -6.07 -22.59
N PHE A 270 -1.63 -5.12 -22.21
CA PHE A 270 -1.62 -4.56 -20.87
C PHE A 270 -2.97 -3.89 -20.53
N LEU A 271 -3.53 -3.08 -21.44
CA LEU A 271 -4.80 -2.41 -21.20
C LEU A 271 -5.94 -3.42 -21.02
N GLU A 272 -6.00 -4.46 -21.85
CA GLU A 272 -6.99 -5.54 -21.72
C GLU A 272 -6.85 -6.28 -20.38
N ALA A 273 -5.63 -6.53 -19.92
CA ALA A 273 -5.35 -7.24 -18.68
C ALA A 273 -5.82 -6.48 -17.42
N ILE A 274 -5.84 -5.14 -17.45
CA ILE A 274 -6.21 -4.31 -16.29
C ILE A 274 -7.64 -3.79 -16.35
N GLN A 275 -8.25 -3.69 -17.54
CA GLN A 275 -9.63 -3.20 -17.69
C GLN A 275 -10.65 -4.24 -17.23
N ARG A 276 -11.72 -3.76 -16.60
CA ARG A 276 -12.80 -4.61 -16.08
C ARG A 276 -14.16 -4.16 -16.63
N PRO A 277 -15.01 -5.10 -17.05
CA PRO A 277 -16.36 -4.82 -17.50
C PRO A 277 -17.31 -4.49 -16.34
N TRP A 278 -17.06 -5.05 -15.14
CA TRP A 278 -17.93 -4.90 -13.97
C TRP A 278 -17.19 -4.23 -12.82
N ILE A 279 -17.56 -2.98 -12.50
CA ILE A 279 -16.90 -2.19 -11.45
C ILE A 279 -17.94 -1.70 -10.44
N GLN A 280 -17.62 -1.83 -9.16
CA GLN A 280 -18.36 -1.25 -8.05
C GLN A 280 -17.43 -0.37 -7.22
N VAL A 281 -17.83 0.86 -6.97
CA VAL A 281 -17.03 1.85 -6.24
C VAL A 281 -17.82 2.35 -5.05
N ASP A 282 -17.36 2.09 -3.83
CA ASP A 282 -17.98 2.57 -2.59
C ASP A 282 -17.28 3.84 -2.07
N GLU A 283 -18.01 4.63 -1.27
CA GLU A 283 -17.55 5.89 -0.66
C GLU A 283 -17.00 6.91 -1.68
N VAL A 284 -17.69 7.03 -2.85
CA VAL A 284 -17.21 7.90 -3.94
C VAL A 284 -17.07 9.38 -3.57
N GLN A 285 -17.74 9.86 -2.52
CA GLN A 285 -17.60 11.23 -2.02
C GLN A 285 -16.22 11.54 -1.43
N ASP A 286 -15.42 10.51 -1.13
CA ASP A 286 -14.07 10.66 -0.57
C ASP A 286 -12.96 10.56 -1.64
N LEU A 287 -13.32 10.24 -2.88
CA LEU A 287 -12.36 10.11 -3.98
C LEU A 287 -11.91 11.48 -4.49
N ASN A 288 -10.63 11.59 -4.79
CA ASN A 288 -10.09 12.73 -5.49
C ASN A 288 -10.24 12.59 -7.02
N PRO A 289 -10.10 13.68 -7.80
CA PRO A 289 -10.26 13.64 -9.26
C PRO A 289 -9.30 12.68 -9.98
N LEU A 290 -8.07 12.48 -9.47
CA LEU A 290 -7.11 11.54 -10.06
C LEU A 290 -7.58 10.09 -9.92
N GLN A 291 -8.08 9.73 -8.75
CA GLN A 291 -8.63 8.40 -8.50
C GLN A 291 -9.84 8.13 -9.40
N MET A 292 -10.70 9.12 -9.60
CA MET A 292 -11.84 9.01 -10.54
C MET A 292 -11.36 8.83 -11.98
N ALA A 293 -10.34 9.57 -12.41
CA ALA A 293 -9.77 9.43 -13.75
C ALA A 293 -9.17 8.03 -13.99
N ILE A 294 -8.50 7.45 -12.97
CA ILE A 294 -8.00 6.08 -13.05
C ILE A 294 -9.17 5.09 -13.19
N ILE A 295 -10.23 5.24 -12.39
CA ILE A 295 -11.43 4.39 -12.49
C ILE A 295 -12.02 4.43 -13.90
N ASP A 296 -12.09 5.61 -14.50
CA ASP A 296 -12.58 5.80 -15.88
C ASP A 296 -11.69 5.10 -16.93
N LEU A 297 -10.37 5.05 -16.68
CA LEU A 297 -9.42 4.39 -17.58
C LEU A 297 -9.45 2.86 -17.50
N ILE A 298 -9.65 2.31 -16.30
CA ILE A 298 -9.68 0.86 -16.06
C ILE A 298 -11.07 0.24 -16.30
N SER A 299 -12.05 1.05 -16.65
CA SER A 299 -13.40 0.60 -16.99
C SER A 299 -13.57 0.32 -18.48
N LYS A 300 -14.17 -0.82 -18.81
CA LYS A 300 -14.73 -1.09 -20.14
C LYS A 300 -16.09 -0.39 -20.36
N ASN A 301 -16.62 0.31 -19.35
CA ASN A 301 -17.90 1.03 -19.36
C ASN A 301 -19.13 0.15 -19.60
N GLU A 302 -19.05 -1.14 -19.32
CA GLU A 302 -20.19 -2.06 -19.48
C GLU A 302 -21.15 -1.96 -18.29
N CYS A 303 -20.63 -2.06 -17.04
CA CYS A 303 -21.43 -1.89 -15.83
C CYS A 303 -20.59 -1.23 -14.73
N ILE A 304 -20.92 0.00 -14.37
CA ILE A 304 -20.29 0.69 -13.22
C ILE A 304 -21.36 1.16 -12.26
N LEU A 305 -21.20 0.81 -10.99
CA LEU A 305 -22.02 1.29 -9.89
C LEU A 305 -21.18 2.14 -8.95
N TYR A 306 -21.55 3.40 -8.79
CA TYR A 306 -20.97 4.33 -7.83
C TYR A 306 -21.89 4.43 -6.61
N LEU A 307 -21.35 4.20 -5.40
CA LEU A 307 -22.08 4.37 -4.15
C LEU A 307 -21.46 5.49 -3.32
N GLY A 308 -22.29 6.37 -2.78
CA GLY A 308 -21.80 7.50 -1.98
C GLY A 308 -22.83 8.07 -1.03
N ASP A 309 -22.30 8.87 -0.09
CA ASP A 309 -23.09 9.61 0.89
C ASP A 309 -22.51 11.01 1.08
N GLU A 310 -23.17 12.01 0.51
CA GLU A 310 -22.72 13.41 0.60
C GLU A 310 -22.70 13.95 2.06
N GLN A 311 -23.50 13.35 2.95
CA GLN A 311 -23.57 13.71 4.36
C GLN A 311 -22.31 13.29 5.12
N GLN A 312 -21.53 12.36 4.58
CA GLN A 312 -20.29 11.85 5.16
C GLN A 312 -19.00 12.31 4.43
N ALA A 313 -19.07 13.32 3.57
CA ALA A 313 -17.89 13.86 2.89
C ALA A 313 -17.05 14.74 3.84
N ILE A 314 -16.05 14.17 4.50
CA ILE A 314 -15.20 14.83 5.51
C ILE A 314 -13.69 14.75 5.22
N PHE A 315 -13.28 14.28 4.04
CA PHE A 315 -11.87 14.10 3.68
C PHE A 315 -11.36 15.13 2.66
N SER A 316 -11.87 16.38 2.73
CA SER A 316 -11.42 17.44 1.82
C SER A 316 -9.92 17.74 1.94
N PHE A 317 -9.34 17.55 3.12
CA PHE A 317 -7.91 17.71 3.38
C PHE A 317 -7.03 16.64 2.66
N MET A 318 -7.63 15.53 2.21
CA MET A 318 -6.96 14.50 1.38
C MET A 318 -7.25 14.70 -0.13
N GLY A 319 -7.70 15.89 -0.53
CA GLY A 319 -8.01 16.22 -1.93
C GLY A 319 -9.38 15.75 -2.43
N ALA A 320 -10.21 15.15 -1.56
CA ALA A 320 -11.59 14.83 -1.90
C ALA A 320 -12.39 16.12 -2.18
N LYS A 321 -13.16 16.14 -3.26
CA LYS A 321 -13.98 17.31 -3.63
C LYS A 321 -15.43 16.90 -3.80
N LEU A 322 -16.36 17.66 -3.23
CA LEU A 322 -17.79 17.49 -3.51
C LEU A 322 -18.11 17.61 -5.01
N SER A 323 -17.32 18.37 -5.77
CA SER A 323 -17.41 18.43 -7.23
C SER A 323 -17.28 17.08 -7.92
N THR A 324 -16.61 16.09 -7.29
CA THR A 324 -16.57 14.69 -7.80
C THR A 324 -17.97 14.07 -7.79
N LEU A 325 -18.72 14.27 -6.70
CA LEU A 325 -20.08 13.75 -6.60
C LEU A 325 -21.04 14.50 -7.53
N GLU A 326 -20.87 15.82 -7.69
CA GLU A 326 -21.64 16.63 -8.66
C GLU A 326 -21.39 16.17 -10.10
N MET A 327 -20.13 15.95 -10.47
CA MET A 327 -19.77 15.40 -11.77
C MET A 327 -20.41 14.02 -12.01
N LEU A 328 -20.43 13.14 -11.01
CA LEU A 328 -21.10 11.84 -11.10
C LEU A 328 -22.62 11.97 -11.24
N ARG A 329 -23.25 12.94 -10.56
CA ARG A 329 -24.68 13.24 -10.75
C ARG A 329 -24.97 13.66 -12.18
N GLU A 330 -24.19 14.58 -12.75
CA GLU A 330 -24.34 14.99 -14.14
C GLU A 330 -24.17 13.82 -15.12
N ARG A 331 -23.11 13.01 -14.91
CA ARG A 331 -22.78 11.84 -15.74
C ARG A 331 -23.87 10.76 -15.72
N CYS A 332 -24.41 10.45 -14.55
CA CYS A 332 -25.43 9.42 -14.36
C CYS A 332 -26.87 9.90 -14.57
N THR A 333 -27.10 11.17 -14.81
CA THR A 333 -28.43 11.68 -15.14
C THR A 333 -28.80 11.34 -16.59
N PRO A 334 -29.88 10.58 -16.84
CA PRO A 334 -30.37 10.33 -18.22
C PRO A 334 -30.81 11.61 -18.91
N VAL A 335 -30.35 11.86 -20.11
CA VAL A 335 -30.76 13.02 -20.95
C VAL A 335 -31.95 12.69 -21.84
N SER A 336 -32.19 11.40 -22.09
CA SER A 336 -33.26 10.86 -22.90
C SER A 336 -33.87 9.60 -22.31
N ASP A 337 -35.09 9.24 -22.76
CA ASP A 337 -35.72 7.99 -22.32
C ASP A 337 -34.92 6.73 -22.69
N SER A 338 -34.18 6.78 -23.81
CA SER A 338 -33.31 5.66 -24.24
C SER A 338 -32.10 5.45 -23.32
N GLU A 339 -31.66 6.49 -22.62
CA GLU A 339 -30.53 6.40 -21.69
C GLU A 339 -30.93 5.88 -20.31
N LYS A 340 -32.22 5.87 -19.96
CA LYS A 340 -32.69 5.36 -18.63
C LYS A 340 -32.34 3.90 -18.35
N ALA A 341 -32.06 3.12 -19.38
CA ALA A 341 -31.64 1.74 -19.24
C ALA A 341 -30.15 1.61 -18.82
N VAL A 342 -29.33 2.64 -19.16
CA VAL A 342 -27.88 2.60 -18.98
C VAL A 342 -27.34 3.71 -18.07
N LYS A 343 -28.20 4.59 -17.58
CA LYS A 343 -27.88 5.67 -16.64
C LYS A 343 -28.97 5.82 -15.61
N GLY A 344 -28.61 6.11 -14.36
CA GLY A 344 -29.59 6.40 -13.32
C GLY A 344 -28.98 6.89 -12.02
N ILE A 345 -29.76 7.71 -11.29
CA ILE A 345 -29.49 8.11 -9.92
C ILE A 345 -30.53 7.43 -9.04
N HIS A 346 -30.05 6.67 -8.05
CA HIS A 346 -30.88 5.86 -7.17
C HIS A 346 -30.70 6.32 -5.73
N HIS A 347 -31.76 6.16 -4.92
CA HIS A 347 -31.75 6.47 -3.50
C HIS A 347 -32.18 5.27 -2.69
N LEU A 348 -31.47 4.96 -1.62
CA LEU A 348 -31.88 3.93 -0.67
C LEU A 348 -32.86 4.52 0.34
N ALA A 349 -34.08 3.99 0.36
CA ALA A 349 -35.19 4.57 1.09
C ALA A 349 -35.34 4.07 2.54
N LYS A 350 -34.67 2.95 2.91
CA LYS A 350 -34.84 2.32 4.22
C LYS A 350 -33.54 2.21 5.00
N ASN A 351 -33.59 2.61 6.29
CA ASN A 351 -32.50 2.40 7.24
C ASN A 351 -32.77 1.13 8.05
N HIS A 352 -31.87 0.16 7.96
CA HIS A 352 -31.94 -1.13 8.64
C HIS A 352 -31.15 -1.19 9.95
N ARG A 353 -30.40 -0.12 10.29
CA ARG A 353 -29.50 -0.06 11.43
C ARG A 353 -30.10 0.63 12.64
N SER A 354 -30.51 1.90 12.44
CA SER A 354 -30.81 2.80 13.53
C SER A 354 -32.28 2.71 13.93
N PRO A 355 -32.61 2.63 15.22
CA PRO A 355 -33.97 2.75 15.67
C PRO A 355 -34.53 4.16 15.37
N ARG A 356 -35.86 4.27 15.32
CA ARG A 356 -36.54 5.49 14.92
C ARG A 356 -36.10 6.74 15.69
N TYR A 357 -35.94 6.62 17.01
CA TYR A 357 -35.56 7.78 17.84
C TYR A 357 -34.18 8.37 17.51
N LEU A 358 -33.20 7.54 17.08
CA LEU A 358 -31.89 8.01 16.60
C LEU A 358 -31.99 8.52 15.15
N LEU A 359 -32.71 7.78 14.31
CA LEU A 359 -32.85 8.17 12.91
C LEU A 359 -33.57 9.50 12.73
N ASP A 360 -34.56 9.79 13.60
CA ASP A 360 -35.25 11.10 13.59
C ASP A 360 -34.26 12.26 13.90
N ILE A 361 -33.27 12.03 14.77
CA ILE A 361 -32.20 13.01 15.01
C ILE A 361 -31.36 13.20 13.78
N TYR A 362 -30.88 12.10 13.16
CA TYR A 362 -30.01 12.13 12.00
C TYR A 362 -30.70 12.78 10.79
N ASN A 363 -31.95 12.41 10.52
CA ASN A 363 -32.73 12.96 9.43
C ASN A 363 -33.01 14.45 9.64
N ARG A 364 -33.43 14.85 10.84
CA ARG A 364 -33.67 16.26 11.13
C ARG A 364 -32.40 17.10 11.08
N TYR A 365 -31.28 16.56 11.53
CA TYR A 365 -29.97 17.21 11.36
C TYR A 365 -29.61 17.37 9.88
N ALA A 366 -29.74 16.30 9.09
CA ALA A 366 -29.44 16.30 7.67
C ALA A 366 -30.31 17.33 6.91
N GLU A 367 -31.61 17.38 7.20
CA GLU A 367 -32.54 18.35 6.63
C GLU A 367 -32.21 19.81 6.99
N LYS A 368 -32.07 20.09 8.30
CA LYS A 368 -32.01 21.48 8.81
C LYS A 368 -30.59 22.06 8.82
N VAL A 369 -29.55 21.25 8.90
CA VAL A 369 -28.15 21.69 9.00
C VAL A 369 -27.38 21.43 7.71
N LEU A 370 -27.56 20.25 7.08
CA LEU A 370 -26.87 19.90 5.85
C LEU A 370 -27.67 20.24 4.59
N GLY A 371 -28.93 20.66 4.72
CA GLY A 371 -29.77 21.08 3.56
C GLY A 371 -30.25 19.93 2.68
N ILE A 372 -30.28 18.72 3.19
CA ILE A 372 -30.73 17.55 2.41
C ILE A 372 -32.25 17.57 2.27
N ASP A 373 -32.74 17.35 1.05
CA ASP A 373 -34.17 17.27 0.79
C ASP A 373 -34.80 16.11 1.56
N ALA A 374 -35.90 16.40 2.28
CA ALA A 374 -36.65 15.43 3.07
C ALA A 374 -37.11 14.20 2.27
N ALA A 375 -37.32 14.35 0.95
CA ALA A 375 -37.69 13.25 0.05
C ALA A 375 -36.60 12.16 -0.09
N PHE A 376 -35.35 12.48 0.20
CA PHE A 376 -34.19 11.56 0.10
C PHE A 376 -33.76 10.99 1.46
N LEU A 377 -34.41 11.38 2.53
CA LEU A 377 -34.08 10.87 3.86
C LEU A 377 -34.67 9.48 4.11
N PRO A 378 -33.88 8.54 4.66
CA PRO A 378 -34.32 7.16 4.85
C PRO A 378 -35.36 7.01 5.93
N GLN A 379 -36.28 6.06 5.74
CA GLN A 379 -37.29 5.68 6.73
C GLN A 379 -36.77 4.52 7.63
N PRO A 380 -37.12 4.52 8.94
CA PRO A 380 -36.69 3.46 9.83
C PRO A 380 -37.43 2.16 9.55
N THR A 381 -36.71 1.05 9.56
CA THR A 381 -37.30 -0.30 9.62
C THR A 381 -37.48 -0.76 11.09
N ASN A 382 -36.66 -0.23 12.02
CA ASN A 382 -36.72 -0.51 13.44
C ASN A 382 -37.46 0.63 14.15
N ASN A 383 -38.62 0.29 14.76
CA ASN A 383 -39.44 1.22 15.50
C ASN A 383 -39.27 1.10 17.02
N ASP A 384 -38.22 0.48 17.52
CA ASP A 384 -37.92 0.38 18.93
C ASP A 384 -37.95 1.76 19.59
N GLN A 385 -38.44 1.78 20.81
CA GLN A 385 -38.44 2.93 21.66
C GLN A 385 -37.47 2.68 22.83
N ALA A 386 -36.73 3.70 23.22
CA ALA A 386 -35.86 3.62 24.37
C ALA A 386 -36.00 4.89 25.22
N THR A 387 -36.07 4.74 26.52
CA THR A 387 -35.94 5.82 27.47
C THR A 387 -34.47 6.06 27.77
N ASP A 388 -34.09 7.32 27.97
CA ASP A 388 -32.71 7.72 28.30
C ASP A 388 -31.63 7.31 27.22
N ALA A 389 -32.05 7.14 25.97
CA ALA A 389 -31.12 6.79 24.88
C ALA A 389 -30.36 8.01 24.33
N THR A 390 -30.88 9.20 24.54
CA THR A 390 -30.31 10.47 24.06
C THR A 390 -30.29 11.50 25.18
N ARG A 391 -29.06 12.00 25.51
CA ARG A 391 -28.87 12.91 26.64
C ARG A 391 -27.69 13.87 26.39
N PHE A 392 -27.78 15.07 27.00
CA PHE A 392 -26.63 15.95 27.17
C PHE A 392 -25.85 15.62 28.46
N ILE A 393 -24.52 15.67 28.38
CA ILE A 393 -23.62 15.64 29.54
C ILE A 393 -23.09 17.05 29.72
N TYR A 394 -23.66 17.81 30.66
CA TYR A 394 -23.19 19.16 30.98
C TYR A 394 -22.03 19.10 31.96
N ALA A 395 -20.98 19.87 31.67
CA ALA A 395 -19.80 20.01 32.51
C ALA A 395 -19.42 21.47 32.70
N ASN A 396 -18.84 21.80 33.86
CA ASN A 396 -18.40 23.16 34.14
C ASN A 396 -17.14 23.56 33.30
N THR A 397 -16.26 22.60 33.13
CA THR A 397 -14.99 22.77 32.35
C THR A 397 -14.76 21.57 31.45
N THR A 398 -13.82 21.68 30.54
CA THR A 398 -13.40 20.56 29.67
C THR A 398 -12.86 19.39 30.49
N ASP A 399 -12.09 19.65 31.56
CA ASP A 399 -11.60 18.58 32.47
C ASP A 399 -12.74 17.85 33.22
N ASP A 400 -13.74 18.58 33.68
CA ASP A 400 -14.96 18.02 34.28
C ASP A 400 -15.76 17.18 33.25
N GLU A 401 -15.75 17.60 31.97
CA GLU A 401 -16.37 16.83 30.89
C GLU A 401 -15.61 15.52 30.62
N VAL A 402 -14.28 15.55 30.54
CA VAL A 402 -13.44 14.35 30.42
C VAL A 402 -13.77 13.34 31.54
N GLU A 403 -13.85 13.80 32.78
CA GLU A 403 -14.17 12.95 33.91
C GLU A 403 -15.59 12.33 33.78
N LYS A 404 -16.60 13.15 33.46
CA LYS A 404 -17.99 12.70 33.32
C LYS A 404 -18.16 11.71 32.16
N VAL A 405 -17.55 11.97 31.04
CA VAL A 405 -17.60 11.11 29.85
C VAL A 405 -16.94 9.77 30.15
N ALA A 406 -15.75 9.76 30.76
CA ALA A 406 -15.07 8.53 31.14
C ALA A 406 -15.85 7.70 32.14
N ARG A 407 -16.48 8.36 33.14
CA ARG A 407 -17.36 7.71 34.11
C ARG A 407 -18.57 7.09 33.44
N GLN A 408 -19.26 7.83 32.57
CA GLN A 408 -20.42 7.34 31.82
C GLN A 408 -20.10 6.11 30.97
N ALA A 409 -18.95 6.11 30.30
CA ALA A 409 -18.49 4.95 29.53
C ALA A 409 -18.26 3.73 30.46
N GLY A 410 -17.67 3.96 31.64
CA GLY A 410 -17.48 2.90 32.65
C GLY A 410 -18.78 2.37 33.21
N GLU A 411 -19.80 3.22 33.42
CA GLU A 411 -21.13 2.80 33.84
C GLU A 411 -21.81 1.91 32.81
N TRP A 412 -21.77 2.28 31.53
CA TRP A 412 -22.31 1.45 30.45
C TRP A 412 -21.59 0.10 30.33
N LEU A 413 -20.27 0.09 30.46
CA LEU A 413 -19.50 -1.17 30.46
C LEU A 413 -19.94 -2.10 31.62
N LYS A 414 -20.23 -1.56 32.82
CA LYS A 414 -20.71 -2.34 33.96
C LYS A 414 -22.14 -2.84 33.76
N GLN A 415 -22.99 -2.04 33.15
CA GLN A 415 -24.39 -2.40 32.90
C GLN A 415 -24.53 -3.44 31.79
N ASN A 416 -23.76 -3.29 30.70
CA ASN A 416 -23.81 -4.16 29.52
C ASN A 416 -22.38 -4.43 29.00
N PRO A 417 -21.68 -5.44 29.56
CA PRO A 417 -20.30 -5.72 29.25
C PRO A 417 -20.05 -6.10 27.76
N GLU A 418 -21.08 -6.52 27.04
CA GLU A 418 -21.00 -6.91 25.63
C GLU A 418 -21.21 -5.74 24.66
N GLU A 419 -21.78 -4.62 25.14
CA GLU A 419 -22.03 -3.46 24.28
C GLU A 419 -20.75 -2.64 24.06
N THR A 420 -20.58 -2.21 22.81
CA THR A 420 -19.47 -1.33 22.43
C THR A 420 -19.82 0.14 22.72
N THR A 421 -18.89 0.88 23.30
CA THR A 421 -19.01 2.31 23.58
C THR A 421 -17.89 3.09 22.91
N ALA A 422 -18.23 4.10 22.11
CA ALA A 422 -17.23 5.01 21.53
C ALA A 422 -17.32 6.41 22.13
N ILE A 423 -16.19 6.98 22.49
CA ILE A 423 -16.02 8.40 22.78
C ILE A 423 -15.38 9.04 21.56
N VAL A 424 -16.14 9.87 20.85
CA VAL A 424 -15.73 10.48 19.58
C VAL A 424 -15.30 11.91 19.81
N THR A 425 -14.04 12.23 19.40
CA THR A 425 -13.40 13.54 19.60
C THR A 425 -13.06 14.20 18.27
N LEU A 426 -12.75 15.50 18.30
CA LEU A 426 -12.24 16.21 17.12
C LEU A 426 -10.73 16.09 16.94
N SER A 427 -9.97 16.02 18.02
CA SER A 427 -8.52 16.03 17.98
C SER A 427 -7.88 14.83 18.67
N ASN A 428 -6.65 14.53 18.30
CA ASN A 428 -5.86 13.50 18.99
C ASN A 428 -5.56 13.89 20.44
N ALA A 429 -5.35 15.17 20.71
CA ALA A 429 -5.09 15.67 22.09
C ALA A 429 -6.28 15.38 23.02
N ASP A 430 -7.52 15.59 22.55
CA ASP A 430 -8.70 15.26 23.34
C ASP A 430 -8.80 13.75 23.59
N ALA A 431 -8.48 12.94 22.56
CA ALA A 431 -8.50 11.49 22.70
C ALA A 431 -7.43 10.99 23.68
N ASP A 432 -6.24 11.63 23.70
CA ASP A 432 -5.17 11.31 24.64
C ASP A 432 -5.58 11.61 26.07
N GLU A 433 -6.23 12.74 26.30
CA GLU A 433 -6.72 13.14 27.63
C GLU A 433 -7.79 12.19 28.15
N ILE A 434 -8.78 11.83 27.32
CA ILE A 434 -9.82 10.87 27.66
C ILE A 434 -9.22 9.49 27.94
N SER A 435 -8.27 9.04 27.10
CA SER A 435 -7.59 7.76 27.29
C SER A 435 -6.83 7.72 28.62
N ARG A 436 -6.13 8.81 28.97
CA ARG A 436 -5.44 8.96 30.25
C ARG A 436 -6.44 8.85 31.42
N GLN A 437 -7.61 9.49 31.33
CA GLN A 437 -8.63 9.44 32.37
C GLN A 437 -9.25 8.05 32.53
N LEU A 438 -9.50 7.34 31.42
CA LEU A 438 -9.97 5.95 31.44
C LEU A 438 -8.94 5.03 32.12
N THR A 439 -7.65 5.23 31.84
CA THR A 439 -6.56 4.50 32.50
C THR A 439 -6.55 4.75 34.02
N LEU A 440 -6.71 6.02 34.45
CA LEU A 440 -6.81 6.37 35.88
C LEU A 440 -7.99 5.67 36.58
N TYR A 441 -9.08 5.43 35.87
CA TYR A 441 -10.21 4.68 36.37
C TYR A 441 -10.09 3.16 36.21
N SER A 442 -8.94 2.66 35.73
CA SER A 442 -8.70 1.24 35.41
C SER A 442 -9.76 0.66 34.47
N LEU A 443 -10.24 1.46 33.53
CA LEU A 443 -11.20 1.04 32.50
C LEU A 443 -10.44 0.59 31.26
N PRO A 444 -10.52 -0.70 30.89
CA PRO A 444 -9.89 -1.19 29.67
C PRO A 444 -10.54 -0.53 28.44
N HIS A 445 -9.72 0.03 27.59
CA HIS A 445 -10.18 0.74 26.40
C HIS A 445 -9.20 0.61 25.23
N PHE A 446 -9.71 0.73 24.01
CA PHE A 446 -8.93 0.74 22.79
C PHE A 446 -8.94 2.15 22.20
N LYS A 447 -7.74 2.77 22.13
CA LYS A 447 -7.58 4.11 21.54
C LYS A 447 -7.22 4.00 20.07
N ILE A 448 -7.99 4.72 19.21
CA ILE A 448 -7.80 4.81 17.76
C ILE A 448 -7.45 6.27 17.42
N SER A 449 -6.36 6.79 17.98
CA SER A 449 -5.96 8.19 17.76
C SER A 449 -4.47 8.36 17.97
N GLY A 450 -3.93 9.47 17.49
CA GLY A 450 -2.50 9.75 17.58
C GLY A 450 -1.69 9.06 16.47
N THR A 451 -0.42 8.80 16.74
CA THR A 451 0.47 8.08 15.82
C THR A 451 -0.06 6.66 15.63
N ASP A 452 -0.27 6.26 14.39
CA ASP A 452 -0.69 4.91 14.05
C ASP A 452 0.38 3.90 14.48
N LEU A 453 -0.02 2.79 15.09
CA LEU A 453 0.91 1.77 15.57
C LEU A 453 1.85 1.25 14.47
N PHE A 454 1.31 1.07 13.25
CA PHE A 454 2.10 0.66 12.09
C PHE A 454 3.07 1.74 11.57
N SER A 455 2.89 2.99 12.00
CA SER A 455 3.80 4.10 11.70
C SER A 455 4.90 4.27 12.77
N THR A 456 4.88 3.50 13.86
CA THR A 456 5.94 3.55 14.88
C THR A 456 7.25 2.97 14.34
N PRO A 457 8.42 3.52 14.74
CA PRO A 457 9.73 3.00 14.30
C PRO A 457 9.91 1.49 14.59
N ASP A 458 9.42 1.03 15.74
CA ASP A 458 9.54 -0.38 16.15
C ASP A 458 8.74 -1.31 15.23
N MET A 459 7.49 -0.94 14.89
CA MET A 459 6.68 -1.72 13.96
C MET A 459 7.20 -1.65 12.52
N LYS A 460 7.67 -0.47 12.08
CA LYS A 460 8.32 -0.31 10.77
C LYS A 460 9.55 -1.20 10.64
N LEU A 461 10.35 -1.35 11.70
CA LEU A 461 11.50 -2.24 11.71
C LEU A 461 11.08 -3.71 11.56
N LEU A 462 10.05 -4.15 12.29
CA LEU A 462 9.51 -5.52 12.20
C LEU A 462 9.04 -5.85 10.77
N LEU A 463 8.30 -4.95 10.14
CA LEU A 463 7.82 -5.17 8.76
C LEU A 463 8.96 -5.05 7.73
N ALA A 464 9.92 -4.14 7.93
CA ALA A 464 11.10 -3.99 7.08
C ALA A 464 11.96 -5.26 7.05
N HIS A 465 12.00 -6.05 8.15
CA HIS A 465 12.70 -7.32 8.19
C HIS A 465 12.21 -8.27 7.09
N PHE A 466 10.91 -8.50 6.96
CA PHE A 466 10.35 -9.38 5.95
C PHE A 466 10.64 -8.91 4.52
N THR A 467 10.58 -7.59 4.30
CA THR A 467 10.92 -7.00 2.99
C THR A 467 12.42 -7.14 2.69
N ALA A 468 13.29 -6.94 3.67
CA ALA A 468 14.75 -7.04 3.50
C ALA A 468 15.21 -8.48 3.23
N VAL A 469 14.53 -9.48 3.82
CA VAL A 469 14.84 -10.90 3.56
C VAL A 469 14.42 -11.33 2.15
N GLN A 470 13.37 -10.69 1.59
CA GLN A 470 12.91 -11.00 0.22
C GLN A 470 13.64 -10.19 -0.87
N SER A 471 14.29 -9.08 -0.52
CA SER A 471 14.88 -8.16 -1.49
C SER A 471 16.27 -7.69 -1.08
N ASP A 472 17.27 -8.05 -1.89
CA ASP A 472 18.64 -7.58 -1.73
C ASP A 472 18.82 -6.07 -1.96
N THR A 473 17.86 -5.42 -2.65
CA THR A 473 18.01 -4.06 -3.17
C THR A 473 16.93 -3.08 -2.73
N ASN A 474 16.08 -3.45 -1.75
CA ASN A 474 15.07 -2.53 -1.23
C ASN A 474 15.70 -1.48 -0.30
N LEU A 475 15.84 -0.26 -0.81
CA LEU A 475 16.52 0.85 -0.14
C LEU A 475 15.91 1.18 1.24
N ILE A 476 14.59 1.29 1.31
CA ILE A 476 13.91 1.71 2.55
C ILE A 476 13.95 0.61 3.61
N ALA A 477 13.70 -0.64 3.23
CA ALA A 477 13.75 -1.74 4.18
C ALA A 477 15.13 -1.88 4.81
N TRP A 478 16.19 -1.91 4.00
CA TRP A 478 17.56 -2.02 4.51
C TRP A 478 17.99 -0.80 5.33
N SER A 479 17.56 0.41 4.94
CA SER A 479 17.84 1.62 5.73
C SER A 479 17.18 1.56 7.11
N ARG A 480 15.93 1.12 7.19
CA ARG A 480 15.22 0.91 8.47
C ARG A 480 15.89 -0.16 9.33
N ILE A 481 16.39 -1.25 8.71
CA ILE A 481 17.17 -2.27 9.42
C ILE A 481 18.46 -1.67 10.00
N MET A 482 19.23 -0.94 9.19
CA MET A 482 20.50 -0.35 9.66
C MET A 482 20.29 0.65 10.80
N GLN A 483 19.22 1.43 10.74
CA GLN A 483 18.87 2.37 11.81
C GLN A 483 18.32 1.64 13.04
N GLY A 484 17.35 0.76 12.90
CA GLY A 484 16.72 0.03 14.01
C GLY A 484 17.69 -0.92 14.74
N ALA A 485 18.59 -1.58 14.00
CA ALA A 485 19.68 -2.38 14.58
C ALA A 485 20.82 -1.55 15.18
N LYS A 486 20.65 -0.21 15.29
CA LYS A 486 21.61 0.75 15.85
C LYS A 486 22.98 0.75 15.15
N CYS A 487 23.00 0.39 13.88
CA CYS A 487 24.21 0.45 13.06
C CYS A 487 24.54 1.92 12.69
N ILE A 488 23.51 2.69 12.38
CA ILE A 488 23.59 4.10 11.98
C ILE A 488 22.54 4.89 12.77
N HIS A 489 22.80 6.17 13.03
CA HIS A 489 21.92 7.00 13.86
C HIS A 489 20.78 7.64 13.06
N THR A 490 21.07 8.14 11.86
CA THR A 490 20.12 8.91 11.06
C THR A 490 19.59 8.12 9.87
N ALA A 491 18.32 8.33 9.51
CA ALA A 491 17.69 7.65 8.38
C ALA A 491 18.37 8.00 7.04
N TYR A 492 18.82 9.26 6.87
CA TYR A 492 19.47 9.66 5.62
C TYR A 492 20.85 9.02 5.44
N GLU A 493 21.68 8.91 6.51
CA GLU A 493 22.97 8.22 6.41
C GLU A 493 22.79 6.74 6.10
N ALA A 494 21.75 6.13 6.69
CA ALA A 494 21.40 4.75 6.39
C ALA A 494 21.03 4.59 4.90
N ARG A 495 20.16 5.47 4.36
CA ARG A 495 19.80 5.44 2.93
C ARG A 495 21.01 5.66 2.03
N ASP A 496 21.89 6.59 2.40
CA ASP A 496 23.08 6.91 1.62
C ASP A 496 24.04 5.71 1.50
N ILE A 497 24.31 5.03 2.62
CA ILE A 497 25.14 3.81 2.63
C ILE A 497 24.47 2.67 1.87
N VAL A 498 23.18 2.43 2.07
CA VAL A 498 22.45 1.37 1.35
C VAL A 498 22.44 1.66 -0.15
N HIS A 499 22.18 2.91 -0.56
CA HIS A 499 22.21 3.30 -1.96
C HIS A 499 23.59 3.08 -2.60
N GLN A 500 24.69 3.45 -1.90
CA GLN A 500 26.06 3.22 -2.38
C GLN A 500 26.37 1.73 -2.51
N LEU A 501 25.92 0.87 -1.61
CA LEU A 501 26.06 -0.58 -1.70
C LEU A 501 25.33 -1.11 -2.94
N ILE A 502 24.04 -0.79 -3.09
CA ILE A 502 23.22 -1.21 -4.24
C ILE A 502 23.84 -0.72 -5.56
N ALA A 503 24.20 0.56 -5.66
CA ALA A 503 24.80 1.14 -6.86
C ALA A 503 26.15 0.50 -7.23
N THR A 504 26.82 -0.15 -6.28
CA THR A 504 28.07 -0.91 -6.55
C THR A 504 27.85 -2.42 -6.64
N GLY A 505 26.59 -2.89 -6.74
CA GLY A 505 26.26 -4.30 -6.89
C GLY A 505 26.56 -5.15 -5.67
N ILE A 506 26.45 -4.56 -4.46
CA ILE A 506 26.60 -5.25 -3.17
C ILE A 506 25.25 -5.25 -2.47
N SER A 507 24.76 -6.42 -2.08
CA SER A 507 23.61 -6.51 -1.18
C SER A 507 24.01 -6.10 0.24
N PRO A 508 23.20 -5.29 0.95
CA PRO A 508 23.46 -5.02 2.36
C PRO A 508 23.58 -6.28 3.22
N SER A 509 22.93 -7.38 2.84
CA SER A 509 23.04 -8.68 3.53
C SER A 509 24.46 -9.25 3.52
N GLU A 510 25.25 -8.92 2.49
CA GLU A 510 26.63 -9.43 2.35
C GLU A 510 27.59 -8.83 3.39
N LEU A 511 27.25 -7.69 3.99
CA LEU A 511 28.01 -7.11 5.10
C LEU A 511 27.92 -7.95 6.39
N MET A 512 26.96 -8.87 6.48
CA MET A 512 26.75 -9.73 7.64
C MET A 512 27.69 -10.93 7.68
N THR A 513 28.41 -11.24 6.61
CA THR A 513 29.34 -12.37 6.48
C THR A 513 30.79 -11.88 6.48
N SER A 514 31.48 -12.04 7.60
CA SER A 514 32.90 -11.63 7.69
C SER A 514 33.80 -12.45 6.78
N GLY A 515 34.67 -11.77 6.01
CA GLY A 515 35.73 -12.39 5.22
C GLY A 515 35.26 -13.06 3.91
N THR A 516 33.97 -13.00 3.61
CA THR A 516 33.42 -13.49 2.36
C THR A 516 33.34 -12.33 1.36
N PRO A 517 33.93 -12.42 0.16
CA PRO A 517 33.78 -11.40 -0.85
C PRO A 517 32.32 -11.28 -1.33
N PRO A 518 31.90 -10.13 -1.86
CA PRO A 518 30.59 -9.98 -2.49
C PRO A 518 30.29 -11.06 -3.53
N LEU A 519 29.00 -11.42 -3.69
CA LEU A 519 28.55 -12.44 -4.63
C LEU A 519 29.09 -12.20 -6.06
N THR A 520 29.07 -10.95 -6.49
CA THR A 520 29.60 -10.54 -7.78
C THR A 520 31.11 -10.82 -7.94
N GLN A 521 31.91 -10.66 -6.87
CA GLN A 521 33.33 -11.01 -6.90
C GLN A 521 33.54 -12.53 -6.83
N GLN A 522 32.73 -13.24 -6.05
CA GLN A 522 32.75 -14.71 -6.02
C GLN A 522 32.43 -15.28 -7.41
N PHE A 523 31.43 -14.71 -8.09
CA PHE A 523 31.04 -15.08 -9.43
C PHE A 523 32.17 -14.82 -10.45
N VAL A 524 32.79 -13.64 -10.44
CA VAL A 524 33.94 -13.33 -11.34
C VAL A 524 35.06 -14.34 -11.12
N LYS A 525 35.43 -14.65 -9.87
CA LYS A 525 36.43 -15.65 -9.55
C LYS A 525 36.06 -17.04 -10.06
N ALA A 526 34.81 -17.48 -9.86
CA ALA A 526 34.33 -18.77 -10.36
C ALA A 526 34.37 -18.84 -11.90
N TYR A 527 33.89 -17.80 -12.56
CA TYR A 527 33.89 -17.70 -14.03
C TYR A 527 35.29 -17.80 -14.61
N GLU A 528 36.30 -17.21 -13.96
CA GLU A 528 37.69 -17.24 -14.44
C GLU A 528 38.43 -18.54 -14.13
N THR A 529 38.11 -19.22 -13.02
CA THR A 529 38.95 -20.31 -12.50
C THR A 529 38.27 -21.66 -12.39
N GLN A 530 36.94 -21.74 -12.47
CA GLN A 530 36.19 -22.98 -12.29
C GLN A 530 35.38 -23.31 -13.56
N ASP A 531 34.96 -24.56 -13.67
CA ASP A 531 33.90 -24.93 -14.59
C ASP A 531 32.54 -24.52 -14.04
N ILE A 532 31.73 -23.93 -14.87
CA ILE A 532 30.32 -23.58 -14.56
C ILE A 532 29.44 -24.40 -15.48
N VAL A 533 28.42 -25.03 -14.91
CA VAL A 533 27.35 -25.69 -15.69
C VAL A 533 26.11 -24.81 -15.60
N ILE A 534 25.82 -24.11 -16.70
CA ILE A 534 24.57 -23.41 -16.92
C ILE A 534 23.54 -24.43 -17.32
N PHE A 535 22.40 -24.49 -16.63
CA PHE A 535 21.35 -25.47 -16.90
C PHE A 535 19.96 -24.88 -16.74
N ASP A 536 19.01 -25.52 -17.38
CA ASP A 536 17.58 -25.21 -17.34
C ASP A 536 16.77 -26.49 -17.32
N THR A 537 15.57 -26.46 -16.67
CA THR A 537 14.72 -27.62 -16.50
C THR A 537 13.30 -27.37 -16.97
N GLU A 538 12.80 -28.22 -17.88
CA GLU A 538 11.40 -28.26 -18.20
C GLU A 538 10.66 -29.31 -17.32
N THR A 539 9.45 -28.96 -16.90
CA THR A 539 8.74 -29.69 -15.83
C THR A 539 7.27 -29.92 -16.12
N THR A 540 6.63 -30.81 -15.38
CA THR A 540 5.19 -31.06 -15.49
C THR A 540 4.32 -29.99 -14.84
N GLY A 541 4.92 -29.07 -14.04
CA GLY A 541 4.22 -27.98 -13.36
C GLY A 541 5.16 -27.16 -12.49
N LEU A 542 4.62 -26.27 -11.68
CA LEU A 542 5.38 -25.30 -10.89
C LEU A 542 5.62 -25.71 -9.42
N ASP A 543 5.10 -26.87 -8.99
CA ASP A 543 5.33 -27.40 -7.64
C ASP A 543 6.67 -28.15 -7.57
N THR A 544 7.71 -27.46 -7.10
CA THR A 544 9.07 -28.00 -7.03
C THR A 544 9.19 -29.27 -6.17
N PHE A 545 8.24 -29.56 -5.30
CA PHE A 545 8.25 -30.76 -4.43
C PHE A 545 7.52 -31.95 -5.05
N ARG A 546 6.54 -31.69 -5.91
CA ARG A 546 5.67 -32.74 -6.46
C ARG A 546 5.92 -33.00 -7.93
N ASP A 547 6.20 -31.98 -8.72
CA ASP A 547 6.31 -32.11 -10.16
C ASP A 547 7.58 -32.83 -10.61
N ASP A 548 7.53 -33.38 -11.82
CA ASP A 548 8.64 -34.11 -12.40
C ASP A 548 9.40 -33.24 -13.39
N ILE A 549 10.73 -33.41 -13.43
CA ILE A 549 11.54 -32.89 -14.52
C ILE A 549 11.34 -33.79 -15.76
N ILE A 550 11.05 -33.18 -16.88
CA ILE A 550 10.81 -33.87 -18.16
C ILE A 550 11.90 -33.59 -19.20
N GLN A 551 12.72 -32.53 -18.98
CA GLN A 551 13.91 -32.25 -19.77
C GLN A 551 14.95 -31.56 -18.89
N ILE A 552 16.23 -31.85 -19.11
CA ILE A 552 17.36 -31.07 -18.60
C ILE A 552 18.23 -30.73 -19.78
N ALA A 553 18.47 -29.44 -20.02
CA ALA A 553 19.50 -28.96 -20.90
C ALA A 553 20.61 -28.28 -20.12
N ALA A 554 21.87 -28.42 -20.53
CA ALA A 554 22.97 -27.79 -19.83
C ALA A 554 24.16 -27.52 -20.78
N MET A 555 24.93 -26.50 -20.38
CA MET A 555 26.17 -26.10 -21.05
C MET A 555 27.28 -25.95 -20.02
N ARG A 556 28.39 -26.66 -20.23
CA ARG A 556 29.58 -26.54 -19.39
C ARG A 556 30.54 -25.53 -20.01
N ILE A 557 30.88 -24.52 -19.23
CA ILE A 557 31.78 -23.43 -19.68
C ILE A 557 32.96 -23.27 -18.73
N ARG A 558 34.07 -22.67 -19.22
CA ARG A 558 35.14 -22.08 -18.41
C ARG A 558 35.52 -20.73 -19.05
N GLY A 559 35.13 -19.65 -18.39
CA GLY A 559 35.15 -18.33 -19.00
C GLY A 559 34.21 -18.28 -20.21
N GLU A 560 34.67 -17.69 -21.29
CA GLU A 560 33.88 -17.61 -22.55
C GLU A 560 33.84 -18.94 -23.32
N LYS A 561 34.69 -19.93 -22.96
CA LYS A 561 34.85 -21.18 -23.71
C LYS A 561 33.82 -22.22 -23.32
N VAL A 562 33.06 -22.70 -24.29
CA VAL A 562 32.17 -23.86 -24.12
C VAL A 562 33.00 -25.15 -24.15
N LEU A 563 32.86 -25.97 -23.12
CA LEU A 563 33.55 -27.24 -22.94
C LEU A 563 32.68 -28.44 -23.34
N GLY A 564 31.38 -28.34 -23.22
CA GLY A 564 30.44 -29.39 -23.60
C GLY A 564 28.98 -28.92 -23.48
N GLN A 565 28.10 -29.66 -24.12
CA GLN A 565 26.65 -29.49 -24.06
C GLN A 565 26.00 -30.79 -23.65
N PHE A 566 24.85 -30.69 -23.00
CA PHE A 566 24.10 -31.84 -22.49
C PHE A 566 22.63 -31.57 -22.67
N MET A 567 21.86 -32.57 -23.10
CA MET A 567 20.41 -32.53 -23.18
C MET A 567 19.85 -33.93 -23.01
N VAL A 568 18.84 -34.07 -22.19
CA VAL A 568 18.11 -35.35 -21.98
C VAL A 568 16.65 -35.09 -21.78
N HIS A 569 15.81 -35.98 -22.31
CA HIS A 569 14.38 -36.06 -22.01
C HIS A 569 14.13 -37.18 -21.03
N ILE A 570 13.22 -36.92 -20.08
CA ILE A 570 12.99 -37.80 -18.95
C ILE A 570 11.54 -38.32 -18.97
N GLU A 571 11.34 -39.58 -18.65
CA GLU A 571 10.00 -40.17 -18.56
C GLU A 571 9.16 -39.52 -17.45
N THR A 572 7.85 -39.51 -17.60
CA THR A 572 6.90 -39.12 -16.53
C THR A 572 5.56 -39.81 -16.75
N GLU A 573 4.91 -40.16 -15.64
CA GLU A 573 3.52 -40.62 -15.63
C GLU A 573 2.52 -39.50 -15.46
N ARG A 574 3.01 -38.26 -15.24
CA ARG A 574 2.19 -37.09 -15.04
C ARG A 574 1.78 -36.45 -16.36
N GLU A 575 0.67 -35.77 -16.35
CA GLU A 575 0.20 -35.01 -17.51
C GLU A 575 1.15 -33.82 -17.77
N ILE A 576 1.60 -33.68 -18.99
CA ILE A 576 2.41 -32.56 -19.45
C ILE A 576 1.45 -31.46 -19.93
N PRO A 577 1.52 -30.24 -19.41
CA PRO A 577 0.64 -29.16 -19.83
C PRO A 577 0.72 -28.89 -21.33
N ALA A 578 -0.43 -28.88 -22.00
CA ALA A 578 -0.49 -28.61 -23.44
C ALA A 578 -0.16 -27.16 -23.80
N MET A 579 -0.34 -26.25 -22.84
CA MET A 579 -0.11 -24.81 -22.98
C MET A 579 0.79 -24.31 -21.85
N LEU A 580 1.69 -23.41 -22.18
CA LEU A 580 2.48 -22.60 -21.25
C LEU A 580 1.99 -21.16 -21.35
N GLY A 581 1.03 -20.77 -20.49
CA GLY A 581 0.26 -19.55 -20.67
C GLY A 581 -0.50 -19.56 -22.01
N ASP A 582 -0.23 -18.60 -22.88
CA ASP A 582 -0.86 -18.48 -24.20
C ASP A 582 -0.11 -19.22 -25.33
N ILE A 583 0.98 -19.91 -25.03
CA ILE A 583 1.84 -20.57 -26.01
C ILE A 583 1.65 -22.09 -25.95
N VAL A 584 1.53 -22.74 -27.10
CA VAL A 584 1.55 -24.22 -27.16
C VAL A 584 2.89 -24.72 -26.66
N ASN A 585 2.89 -25.66 -25.74
CA ASN A 585 4.12 -26.21 -25.14
C ASN A 585 4.98 -26.93 -26.18
N PRO A 586 6.14 -26.38 -26.57
CA PRO A 586 6.96 -26.93 -27.65
C PRO A 586 7.58 -28.29 -27.31
N ILE A 587 7.79 -28.58 -26.03
CA ILE A 587 8.42 -29.84 -25.57
C ILE A 587 7.61 -31.08 -25.99
N ILE A 588 6.29 -30.93 -26.16
CA ILE A 588 5.42 -32.05 -26.56
C ILE A 588 5.80 -32.58 -27.96
N GLU A 589 6.13 -31.69 -28.88
CA GLU A 589 6.55 -32.07 -30.22
C GLU A 589 7.99 -32.63 -30.22
N GLU A 590 8.89 -32.01 -29.48
CA GLU A 590 10.27 -32.43 -29.37
C GLU A 590 10.42 -33.84 -28.81
N ARG A 591 9.66 -34.17 -27.76
CA ARG A 591 9.64 -35.50 -27.12
C ARG A 591 9.18 -36.65 -28.04
N LYS A 592 8.47 -36.36 -29.13
CA LYS A 592 8.02 -37.43 -30.08
C LYS A 592 9.17 -38.10 -30.82
N THR A 593 10.28 -37.37 -30.95
CA THR A 593 11.46 -37.87 -31.70
C THR A 593 12.69 -38.08 -30.82
N ALA A 594 12.63 -37.63 -29.56
CA ALA A 594 13.73 -37.71 -28.63
C ALA A 594 13.87 -39.08 -27.95
N GLU A 595 15.06 -39.45 -27.55
CA GLU A 595 15.34 -40.58 -26.67
C GLU A 595 14.86 -40.19 -25.25
N ILE A 596 13.91 -40.99 -24.71
CA ILE A 596 13.38 -40.77 -23.36
C ILE A 596 14.11 -41.70 -22.38
N LEU A 597 14.73 -41.12 -21.36
CA LEU A 597 15.46 -41.87 -20.33
C LEU A 597 14.62 -42.02 -19.06
N SER A 598 14.98 -43.03 -18.25
CA SER A 598 14.49 -43.09 -16.88
C SER A 598 14.98 -41.93 -16.05
N HIS A 599 14.25 -41.54 -14.98
CA HIS A 599 14.70 -40.52 -14.06
C HIS A 599 16.10 -40.83 -13.47
N GLU A 600 16.35 -42.08 -13.08
CA GLU A 600 17.63 -42.49 -12.48
C GLU A 600 18.79 -42.32 -13.48
N ASP A 601 18.61 -42.76 -14.72
CA ASP A 601 19.65 -42.67 -15.77
C ASP A 601 19.92 -41.23 -16.15
N ALA A 602 18.87 -40.41 -16.35
CA ALA A 602 18.97 -39.04 -16.73
C ALA A 602 19.69 -38.19 -15.65
N LEU A 603 19.26 -38.32 -14.40
CA LEU A 603 19.85 -37.62 -13.27
C LEU A 603 21.30 -38.06 -13.02
N THR A 604 21.63 -39.34 -13.24
CA THR A 604 23.00 -39.85 -13.13
C THR A 604 23.90 -39.27 -14.21
N ARG A 605 23.46 -39.26 -15.48
CA ARG A 605 24.19 -38.63 -16.58
C ARG A 605 24.40 -37.13 -16.37
N PHE A 606 23.37 -36.42 -15.83
CA PHE A 606 23.51 -35.01 -15.49
C PHE A 606 24.52 -34.78 -14.35
N ALA A 607 24.47 -35.60 -13.32
CA ALA A 607 25.41 -35.53 -12.19
C ALA A 607 26.85 -35.75 -12.64
N ASP A 608 27.11 -36.71 -13.56
CA ASP A 608 28.42 -36.95 -14.15
C ASP A 608 28.89 -35.75 -15.02
N PHE A 609 27.98 -35.15 -15.80
CA PHE A 609 28.28 -33.96 -16.60
C PHE A 609 28.60 -32.74 -15.75
N ALA A 610 27.91 -32.55 -14.63
CA ALA A 610 28.09 -31.44 -13.72
C ALA A 610 29.17 -31.66 -12.65
N LYS A 611 29.82 -32.83 -12.66
CA LYS A 611 30.84 -33.19 -11.69
C LYS A 611 31.95 -32.14 -11.60
N ASP A 612 32.28 -31.75 -10.36
CA ASP A 612 33.34 -30.78 -10.02
C ASP A 612 33.14 -29.38 -10.64
N ALA A 613 31.91 -29.07 -11.09
CA ALA A 613 31.53 -27.76 -11.61
C ALA A 613 30.58 -27.04 -10.61
N VAL A 614 30.50 -25.71 -10.75
CA VAL A 614 29.52 -24.88 -10.06
C VAL A 614 28.26 -24.80 -10.94
N LEU A 615 27.09 -25.00 -10.35
CA LEU A 615 25.82 -24.89 -11.05
C LEU A 615 25.40 -23.42 -11.21
N LEU A 616 24.74 -23.11 -12.31
CA LEU A 616 24.15 -21.79 -12.56
C LEU A 616 22.86 -21.94 -13.36
N ALA A 617 21.80 -21.25 -12.98
CA ALA A 617 20.55 -21.14 -13.73
C ALA A 617 19.99 -19.72 -13.70
N HIS A 618 18.97 -19.44 -14.51
CA HIS A 618 18.21 -18.19 -14.44
C HIS A 618 16.95 -18.40 -13.58
N ASN A 619 16.84 -17.74 -12.44
CA ASN A 619 15.90 -18.04 -11.37
C ASN A 619 16.20 -19.42 -10.72
N ALA A 620 17.45 -19.60 -10.38
CA ALA A 620 18.05 -20.88 -9.99
C ALA A 620 17.35 -21.59 -8.82
N ASP A 621 16.65 -20.88 -7.94
CA ASP A 621 15.93 -21.49 -6.82
C ASP A 621 14.88 -22.49 -7.30
N PHE A 622 14.21 -22.23 -8.43
CA PHE A 622 13.25 -23.18 -9.01
C PHE A 622 13.95 -24.45 -9.48
N ASP A 623 14.95 -24.30 -10.36
CA ASP A 623 15.66 -25.43 -10.97
C ASP A 623 16.42 -26.28 -9.94
N ILE A 624 17.05 -25.62 -8.97
CA ILE A 624 17.75 -26.31 -7.88
C ILE A 624 16.81 -27.09 -6.99
N ASN A 625 15.65 -26.52 -6.63
CA ASN A 625 14.70 -27.18 -5.75
C ASN A 625 14.00 -28.37 -6.42
N ILE A 626 13.59 -28.20 -7.69
CA ILE A 626 12.98 -29.32 -8.42
C ILE A 626 14.00 -30.42 -8.71
N LEU A 627 15.25 -30.08 -9.05
CA LEU A 627 16.34 -31.02 -9.21
C LEU A 627 16.60 -31.82 -7.93
N ARG A 628 16.68 -31.15 -6.80
CA ARG A 628 16.85 -31.78 -5.47
C ARG A 628 15.69 -32.73 -5.17
N SER A 629 14.46 -32.32 -5.39
CA SER A 629 13.27 -33.13 -5.12
C SER A 629 13.19 -34.36 -6.00
N ASN A 630 13.54 -34.24 -7.29
CA ASN A 630 13.60 -35.36 -8.22
C ASN A 630 14.73 -36.32 -7.88
N ILE A 631 15.93 -35.83 -7.48
CA ILE A 631 17.02 -36.71 -6.98
C ILE A 631 16.56 -37.51 -5.74
N ILE A 632 15.92 -36.86 -4.78
CA ILE A 632 15.42 -37.53 -3.57
C ILE A 632 14.38 -38.61 -3.92
N ARG A 633 13.48 -38.33 -4.87
CA ARG A 633 12.41 -39.26 -5.27
C ARG A 633 12.93 -40.46 -6.10
N TYR A 634 13.83 -40.19 -7.03
CA TYR A 634 14.15 -41.16 -8.10
C TYR A 634 15.58 -41.70 -8.08
N SER A 635 16.54 -41.09 -7.36
CA SER A 635 17.94 -41.52 -7.38
C SER A 635 18.64 -41.40 -6.04
N LYS A 636 18.38 -42.42 -5.18
CA LYS A 636 19.04 -42.49 -3.85
C LYS A 636 20.58 -42.67 -3.92
N SER A 637 21.08 -43.12 -5.04
CA SER A 637 22.54 -43.32 -5.26
C SER A 637 23.31 -42.02 -5.39
N ILE A 638 22.71 -40.96 -5.90
CA ILE A 638 23.36 -39.65 -6.12
C ILE A 638 23.48 -38.85 -4.82
N ILE A 639 22.60 -39.08 -3.84
CA ILE A 639 22.52 -38.32 -2.57
C ILE A 639 23.88 -38.25 -1.84
N ASN A 640 24.74 -39.25 -2.04
CA ASN A 640 26.00 -39.39 -1.29
C ASN A 640 27.26 -39.01 -2.06
N SER A 641 27.21 -38.61 -3.33
CA SER A 641 28.46 -38.75 -4.05
C SER A 641 29.01 -37.57 -4.85
N GLN A 642 28.31 -36.60 -5.35
CA GLN A 642 29.07 -35.75 -6.28
C GLN A 642 28.50 -34.38 -6.72
N LEU A 643 27.24 -34.11 -6.49
CA LEU A 643 26.65 -32.81 -6.85
C LEU A 643 26.71 -31.85 -5.66
N SER A 644 27.53 -30.80 -5.79
CA SER A 644 27.48 -29.67 -4.84
C SER A 644 26.25 -28.79 -5.12
N ILE A 645 25.04 -29.34 -4.88
CA ILE A 645 23.75 -28.60 -5.01
C ILE A 645 23.71 -27.40 -4.04
N LEU A 646 24.63 -27.33 -3.10
CA LEU A 646 24.71 -26.25 -2.11
C LEU A 646 25.48 -25.01 -2.60
N ASN A 647 26.23 -25.11 -3.72
CA ASN A 647 27.01 -23.98 -4.25
C ASN A 647 26.61 -23.71 -5.70
N PHE A 648 25.73 -22.74 -5.88
CA PHE A 648 25.24 -22.35 -7.18
C PHE A 648 25.18 -20.83 -7.32
N PHE A 649 25.15 -20.35 -8.53
CA PHE A 649 24.86 -18.96 -8.86
C PHE A 649 23.49 -18.85 -9.53
N ASP A 650 22.80 -17.76 -9.23
CA ASP A 650 21.58 -17.35 -9.89
C ASP A 650 21.85 -16.12 -10.78
N SER A 651 21.69 -16.27 -12.09
CA SER A 651 21.88 -15.15 -13.02
C SER A 651 20.82 -14.07 -12.85
N LEU A 652 19.61 -14.40 -12.37
CA LEU A 652 18.57 -13.42 -12.02
C LEU A 652 19.01 -12.56 -10.83
N ARG A 653 19.56 -13.15 -9.78
CA ARG A 653 20.10 -12.41 -8.64
C ARG A 653 21.31 -11.56 -9.02
N LEU A 654 22.20 -12.09 -9.85
CA LEU A 654 23.36 -11.35 -10.37
C LEU A 654 22.92 -10.12 -11.16
N ILE A 655 22.01 -10.26 -12.11
CA ILE A 655 21.57 -9.13 -12.93
C ILE A 655 20.79 -8.09 -12.12
N ARG A 656 20.01 -8.49 -11.13
CA ARG A 656 19.35 -7.56 -10.20
C ARG A 656 20.32 -6.74 -9.37
N LEU A 657 21.47 -7.30 -9.01
CA LEU A 657 22.54 -6.58 -8.30
C LEU A 657 23.33 -5.66 -9.23
N LEU A 658 23.54 -6.08 -10.50
CA LEU A 658 24.37 -5.35 -11.46
C LEU A 658 23.60 -4.26 -12.22
N GLU A 659 22.30 -4.46 -12.42
CA GLU A 659 21.38 -3.53 -13.11
C GLU A 659 20.10 -3.38 -12.29
N PRO A 660 20.18 -2.78 -11.09
CA PRO A 660 19.05 -2.68 -10.16
C PRO A 660 17.88 -1.84 -10.70
N ASP A 661 18.15 -0.95 -11.66
CA ASP A 661 17.18 0.00 -12.22
C ASP A 661 16.36 -0.58 -13.38
N LEU A 662 16.66 -1.79 -13.82
CA LEU A 662 15.86 -2.45 -14.84
C LEU A 662 14.46 -2.78 -14.29
N ARG A 663 13.44 -2.58 -15.13
CA ARG A 663 12.05 -2.84 -14.79
C ARG A 663 11.71 -4.31 -14.85
N VAL A 664 12.23 -4.99 -15.88
CA VAL A 664 11.93 -6.37 -16.23
C VAL A 664 13.19 -7.20 -16.23
N HIS A 665 13.16 -8.33 -15.52
CA HIS A 665 14.28 -9.25 -15.42
C HIS A 665 13.96 -10.64 -16.03
N LYS A 666 12.90 -10.75 -16.84
CA LYS A 666 12.64 -11.95 -17.65
C LYS A 666 13.72 -12.11 -18.71
N LEU A 667 14.23 -13.33 -18.91
CA LEU A 667 15.35 -13.60 -19.80
C LEU A 667 15.15 -13.01 -21.19
N LYS A 668 13.99 -13.22 -21.82
CA LYS A 668 13.64 -12.64 -23.13
C LYS A 668 13.83 -11.12 -23.15
N HIS A 669 13.30 -10.40 -22.17
CA HIS A 669 13.38 -8.94 -22.12
C HIS A 669 14.80 -8.45 -21.85
N LEU A 670 15.57 -9.19 -21.03
CA LEU A 670 16.98 -8.88 -20.79
C LEU A 670 17.81 -9.00 -22.07
N LEU A 671 17.58 -10.03 -22.89
CA LEU A 671 18.25 -10.18 -24.18
C LEU A 671 17.97 -8.97 -25.09
N GLU A 672 16.72 -8.54 -25.18
CA GLU A 672 16.30 -7.40 -25.99
C GLU A 672 16.88 -6.07 -25.46
N THR A 673 16.72 -5.80 -24.17
CA THR A 673 17.10 -4.53 -23.53
C THR A 673 18.60 -4.34 -23.46
N LEU A 674 19.35 -5.42 -23.22
CA LEU A 674 20.82 -5.41 -23.12
C LEU A 674 21.51 -5.74 -24.46
N HIS A 675 20.72 -5.93 -25.53
CA HIS A 675 21.21 -6.28 -26.87
C HIS A 675 22.13 -7.53 -26.89
N LEU A 676 21.66 -8.59 -26.18
CA LEU A 676 22.39 -9.84 -26.06
C LEU A 676 21.95 -10.84 -27.14
N GLU A 677 22.87 -11.79 -27.47
CA GLU A 677 22.56 -12.89 -28.38
C GLU A 677 21.75 -13.98 -27.71
N GLY A 678 20.85 -14.62 -28.43
CA GLY A 678 20.02 -15.73 -27.96
C GLY A 678 18.54 -15.50 -28.21
N GLN A 679 17.76 -16.55 -28.01
CA GLN A 679 16.28 -16.53 -28.04
C GLN A 679 15.77 -17.29 -26.84
N ASN A 680 14.72 -16.78 -26.20
CA ASN A 680 13.97 -17.52 -25.20
C ASN A 680 12.75 -18.11 -25.90
N SER A 681 12.83 -19.41 -26.24
CA SER A 681 11.81 -20.14 -27.02
C SER A 681 10.98 -21.09 -26.18
N HIS A 682 11.22 -21.17 -24.85
CA HIS A 682 10.72 -22.23 -23.97
C HIS A 682 11.15 -23.63 -24.44
N LEU A 683 12.34 -23.72 -24.99
CA LEU A 683 13.12 -24.95 -25.16
C LEU A 683 14.38 -24.79 -24.34
N ALA A 684 14.67 -25.74 -23.47
CA ALA A 684 15.74 -25.59 -22.48
C ALA A 684 17.13 -25.37 -23.09
N ASP A 685 17.41 -25.82 -24.30
CA ASP A 685 18.67 -25.58 -24.95
C ASP A 685 18.83 -24.13 -25.43
N ASP A 686 17.79 -23.52 -26.00
CA ASP A 686 17.78 -22.11 -26.40
C ASP A 686 17.89 -21.22 -25.12
N ASP A 687 17.20 -21.58 -24.04
CA ASP A 687 17.19 -20.83 -22.80
C ASP A 687 18.55 -20.93 -22.07
N VAL A 688 19.25 -22.07 -22.15
CA VAL A 688 20.65 -22.22 -21.70
C VAL A 688 21.62 -21.34 -22.51
N TYR A 689 21.46 -21.26 -23.83
CA TYR A 689 22.29 -20.39 -24.67
C TYR A 689 22.03 -18.91 -24.37
N ALA A 690 20.78 -18.53 -24.22
CA ALA A 690 20.37 -17.18 -23.82
C ALA A 690 20.91 -16.81 -22.42
N THR A 691 20.84 -17.73 -21.48
CA THR A 691 21.40 -17.55 -20.12
C THR A 691 22.92 -17.41 -20.16
N LYS A 692 23.62 -18.15 -21.03
CA LYS A 692 25.06 -17.99 -21.20
C LYS A 692 25.45 -16.57 -21.68
N SER A 693 24.69 -16.00 -22.62
CA SER A 693 24.93 -14.62 -23.09
C SER A 693 24.74 -13.60 -21.94
N LEU A 694 23.72 -13.81 -21.11
CA LEU A 694 23.49 -13.00 -19.91
C LEU A 694 24.63 -13.18 -18.89
N VAL A 695 25.12 -14.39 -18.68
CA VAL A 695 26.27 -14.71 -17.78
C VAL A 695 27.52 -13.99 -18.21
N ASP A 696 27.82 -13.96 -19.52
CA ASP A 696 28.97 -13.23 -20.10
C ASP A 696 28.83 -11.71 -19.87
N TYR A 697 27.64 -11.17 -20.04
CA TYR A 697 27.34 -9.78 -19.71
C TYR A 697 27.56 -9.49 -18.21
N CYS A 698 27.00 -10.31 -17.35
CA CYS A 698 27.16 -10.18 -15.88
C CYS A 698 28.63 -10.23 -15.48
N TYR A 699 29.42 -11.10 -16.08
CA TYR A 699 30.86 -11.18 -15.82
C TYR A 699 31.58 -9.88 -16.17
N LYS A 700 31.36 -9.34 -17.39
CA LYS A 700 32.00 -8.09 -17.84
C LYS A 700 31.63 -6.92 -16.93
N LYS A 701 30.36 -6.81 -16.58
CA LYS A 701 29.84 -5.76 -15.69
C LYS A 701 30.37 -5.90 -14.26
N ALA A 702 30.30 -7.10 -13.68
CA ALA A 702 30.80 -7.39 -12.33
C ALA A 702 32.31 -7.10 -12.21
N LYS A 703 33.09 -7.53 -13.20
CA LYS A 703 34.54 -7.28 -13.22
C LYS A 703 34.87 -5.79 -13.25
N ALA A 704 34.11 -4.99 -13.98
CA ALA A 704 34.30 -3.55 -14.08
C ALA A 704 34.04 -2.81 -12.76
N ILE A 705 33.13 -3.29 -11.91
CA ILE A 705 32.75 -2.62 -10.66
C ILE A 705 33.61 -3.04 -9.45
N ILE A 706 34.39 -4.12 -9.50
CA ILE A 706 35.23 -4.60 -8.38
C ILE A 706 36.09 -3.52 -7.73
N PRO A 707 36.80 -2.63 -8.49
CA PRO A 707 37.59 -1.58 -7.86
C PRO A 707 36.75 -0.63 -6.99
N HIS A 708 35.52 -0.29 -7.43
CA HIS A 708 34.60 0.55 -6.69
C HIS A 708 34.06 -0.16 -5.44
N GLN A 709 33.73 -1.46 -5.54
CA GLN A 709 33.34 -2.29 -4.40
C GLN A 709 34.42 -2.33 -3.33
N ASN A 710 35.66 -2.60 -3.72
CA ASN A 710 36.80 -2.68 -2.80
C ASN A 710 37.05 -1.31 -2.12
N ALA A 711 36.92 -0.20 -2.86
CA ALA A 711 37.07 1.13 -2.29
C ALA A 711 35.94 1.44 -1.29
N LEU A 712 34.71 1.03 -1.57
CA LEU A 712 33.58 1.22 -0.68
C LEU A 712 33.71 0.37 0.60
N LEU A 713 34.02 -0.91 0.45
CA LEU A 713 34.18 -1.86 1.57
C LEU A 713 35.38 -1.53 2.49
N ALA A 714 36.38 -0.79 1.97
CA ALA A 714 37.52 -0.32 2.77
C ALA A 714 37.21 0.93 3.62
N ARG A 715 36.06 1.57 3.44
CA ARG A 715 35.67 2.74 4.24
C ARG A 715 35.34 2.33 5.66
N GLU A 716 35.91 3.04 6.64
CA GLU A 716 35.70 2.78 8.07
C GLU A 716 34.21 2.78 8.45
N ALA A 717 33.40 3.68 7.88
CA ALA A 717 31.95 3.73 8.10
C ALA A 717 31.27 2.42 7.70
N VAL A 718 31.60 1.87 6.53
CA VAL A 718 31.00 0.62 6.01
C VAL A 718 31.47 -0.58 6.85
N ILE A 719 32.74 -0.63 7.24
CA ILE A 719 33.28 -1.68 8.12
C ILE A 719 32.55 -1.68 9.47
N ASN A 720 32.36 -0.49 10.07
CA ASN A 720 31.65 -0.36 11.34
C ASN A 720 30.18 -0.75 11.23
N VAL A 721 29.52 -0.40 10.13
CA VAL A 721 28.13 -0.83 9.85
C VAL A 721 28.06 -2.35 9.72
N GLY A 722 28.96 -2.96 8.94
CA GLY A 722 29.01 -4.42 8.77
C GLY A 722 29.20 -5.16 10.09
N ALA A 723 30.15 -4.70 10.94
CA ALA A 723 30.38 -5.29 12.25
C ALA A 723 29.14 -5.23 13.18
N LYS A 724 28.41 -4.10 13.15
CA LYS A 724 27.19 -3.93 13.92
C LYS A 724 26.04 -4.77 13.37
N LEU A 725 25.85 -4.81 12.04
CA LEU A 725 24.84 -5.67 11.39
C LEU A 725 25.08 -7.13 11.73
N GLN A 726 26.33 -7.59 11.61
CA GLN A 726 26.70 -8.95 11.96
C GLN A 726 26.36 -9.31 13.40
N LYS A 727 26.64 -8.39 14.34
CA LYS A 727 26.38 -8.61 15.76
C LYS A 727 24.90 -8.52 16.11
N ASN A 728 24.20 -7.48 15.62
CA ASN A 728 22.88 -7.11 16.13
C ASN A 728 21.73 -7.70 15.29
N TYR A 729 21.97 -8.08 14.03
CA TYR A 729 20.89 -8.44 13.12
C TYR A 729 21.10 -9.75 12.34
N ALA A 730 22.34 -10.13 12.01
CA ALA A 730 22.61 -11.30 11.19
C ALA A 730 21.95 -12.61 11.68
N PRO A 731 21.88 -12.92 12.99
CA PRO A 731 21.21 -14.14 13.46
C PRO A 731 19.73 -14.18 13.08
N LEU A 732 19.03 -13.04 13.19
CA LEU A 732 17.62 -12.93 12.81
C LEU A 732 17.41 -13.05 11.30
N TYR A 733 18.23 -12.34 10.52
CA TYR A 733 18.19 -12.43 9.06
C TYR A 733 18.38 -13.87 8.58
N HIS A 734 19.42 -14.54 9.03
CA HIS A 734 19.71 -15.92 8.61
C HIS A 734 18.64 -16.91 9.07
N HIS A 735 18.00 -16.69 10.21
CA HIS A 735 16.90 -17.52 10.68
C HIS A 735 15.72 -17.46 9.68
N THR A 736 15.20 -16.27 9.41
CA THR A 736 14.06 -16.08 8.51
C THR A 736 14.42 -16.44 7.07
N HIS A 737 15.61 -16.08 6.59
CA HIS A 737 16.09 -16.46 5.26
C HIS A 737 16.13 -17.99 5.08
N ASN A 738 16.58 -18.73 6.11
CA ASN A 738 16.57 -20.19 6.06
C ASN A 738 15.14 -20.77 6.05
N LEU A 739 14.18 -20.13 6.73
CA LEU A 739 12.78 -20.53 6.68
C LEU A 739 12.17 -20.29 5.30
N LEU A 740 12.60 -19.25 4.59
CA LEU A 740 12.07 -18.92 3.27
C LEU A 740 12.63 -19.81 2.15
N TYR A 741 13.95 -20.12 2.22
CA TYR A 741 14.69 -20.71 1.10
C TYR A 741 15.33 -22.08 1.39
N LYS A 742 15.24 -22.62 2.60
CA LYS A 742 15.72 -23.94 2.95
C LYS A 742 14.58 -24.84 3.39
N GLU A 743 14.56 -26.02 2.81
CA GLU A 743 13.75 -27.24 3.05
C GLU A 743 12.54 -27.13 4.00
N ALA A 744 11.40 -27.69 3.57
CA ALA A 744 10.28 -27.96 4.45
C ALA A 744 10.77 -28.56 5.78
N PRO A 745 10.35 -28.03 6.94
CA PRO A 745 10.77 -28.57 8.23
C PRO A 745 10.41 -30.05 8.29
N SER A 746 11.42 -30.89 8.54
CA SER A 746 11.19 -32.28 8.91
C SER A 746 10.09 -32.32 9.99
N PRO A 747 9.12 -33.26 9.94
CA PRO A 747 8.04 -33.35 10.92
C PRO A 747 8.47 -33.52 12.39
N SER A 748 9.76 -33.57 12.64
CA SER A 748 10.37 -33.78 13.97
C SER A 748 10.87 -32.51 14.67
N CYS A 749 10.75 -31.31 14.08
CA CYS A 749 11.15 -30.09 14.78
C CYS A 749 9.95 -29.53 15.58
N SER A 750 9.70 -30.15 16.75
CA SER A 750 8.80 -29.59 17.76
C SER A 750 9.45 -28.35 18.37
N LEU A 751 8.91 -27.17 18.04
CA LEU A 751 9.19 -25.91 18.74
C LEU A 751 8.87 -26.05 20.24
N PRO A 752 9.62 -25.44 21.16
CA PRO A 752 9.31 -25.49 22.58
C PRO A 752 7.96 -24.83 22.85
N HIS A 753 6.99 -25.64 23.28
CA HIS A 753 5.66 -25.20 23.71
C HIS A 753 5.77 -24.39 25.01
N HIS A 754 5.55 -23.10 24.96
CA HIS A 754 5.03 -22.37 26.11
C HIS A 754 3.50 -22.52 26.13
N GLY A 755 3.00 -23.12 27.22
CA GLY A 755 1.62 -23.59 27.37
C GLY A 755 0.56 -22.49 27.23
N GLY A 756 -0.35 -22.73 26.32
CA GLY A 756 -1.61 -21.98 26.12
C GLY A 756 -2.33 -22.57 24.89
N ARG A 757 -3.63 -22.77 24.95
CA ARG A 757 -4.44 -23.42 23.92
C ARG A 757 -4.09 -22.94 22.50
N VAL A 758 -3.56 -23.87 21.69
CA VAL A 758 -3.07 -23.62 20.33
C VAL A 758 -4.27 -23.56 19.37
N GLY A 759 -4.65 -22.35 18.93
CA GLY A 759 -5.17 -22.17 17.58
C GLY A 759 -4.00 -22.33 16.59
N VAL A 760 -4.23 -22.83 15.40
CA VAL A 760 -3.20 -22.91 14.35
C VAL A 760 -2.75 -21.49 14.04
N ARG A 761 -1.56 -21.08 14.56
CA ARG A 761 -0.95 -19.78 14.20
C ARG A 761 -0.39 -19.88 12.78
N GLY A 762 -0.55 -18.83 11.99
CA GLY A 762 0.09 -18.73 10.68
C GLY A 762 1.62 -18.68 10.82
N LEU A 763 2.33 -19.12 9.80
CA LEU A 763 3.82 -19.07 9.81
C LEU A 763 4.33 -17.63 9.91
N PHE A 764 3.69 -16.69 9.22
CA PHE A 764 4.06 -15.27 9.25
C PHE A 764 3.98 -14.68 10.67
N THR A 765 2.90 -14.89 11.37
CA THR A 765 2.70 -14.34 12.73
C THR A 765 3.58 -15.03 13.78
N THR A 766 3.87 -16.30 13.58
CA THR A 766 4.85 -17.04 14.41
C THR A 766 6.24 -16.44 14.26
N GLU A 767 6.66 -16.18 13.03
CA GLU A 767 7.94 -15.55 12.74
C GLU A 767 7.97 -14.08 13.22
N LEU A 768 6.89 -13.33 13.05
CA LEU A 768 6.77 -11.96 13.55
C LEU A 768 6.95 -11.88 15.07
N HIS A 769 6.36 -12.81 15.83
CA HIS A 769 6.57 -12.91 17.28
C HIS A 769 8.02 -13.26 17.63
N TYR A 770 8.62 -14.22 16.92
CA TYR A 770 10.00 -14.60 17.14
C TYR A 770 10.95 -13.42 16.97
N ILE A 771 10.81 -12.67 15.88
CA ILE A 771 11.63 -11.48 15.58
C ILE A 771 11.40 -10.39 16.63
N HIS A 772 10.14 -10.11 16.98
CA HIS A 772 9.79 -9.14 18.01
C HIS A 772 10.48 -9.47 19.34
N ASP A 773 10.34 -10.70 19.84
CA ASP A 773 10.88 -11.11 21.13
C ASP A 773 12.41 -11.07 21.14
N ALA A 774 13.05 -11.44 20.04
CA ALA A 774 14.50 -11.34 19.92
C ALA A 774 14.96 -9.86 19.93
N LEU A 775 14.33 -8.97 19.15
CA LEU A 775 14.69 -7.54 19.11
C LEU A 775 14.44 -6.84 20.46
N VAL A 776 13.38 -7.22 21.18
CA VAL A 776 13.10 -6.72 22.55
C VAL A 776 14.15 -7.22 23.53
N SER A 777 14.53 -8.51 23.47
CA SER A 777 15.56 -9.11 24.32
C SER A 777 16.90 -8.41 24.15
N ASP A 778 17.27 -8.07 22.91
CA ASP A 778 18.50 -7.37 22.56
C ASP A 778 18.40 -5.85 22.79
N LYS A 779 17.28 -5.36 23.31
CA LYS A 779 17.02 -3.93 23.59
C LYS A 779 17.16 -3.04 22.34
N LEU A 780 16.83 -3.57 21.18
CA LEU A 780 16.82 -2.85 19.92
C LEU A 780 15.51 -2.11 19.71
N ILE A 781 14.40 -2.70 20.15
CA ILE A 781 13.06 -2.08 20.16
C ILE A 781 12.43 -2.16 21.56
N ASN A 782 11.38 -1.36 21.77
CA ASN A 782 10.49 -1.55 22.91
C ASN A 782 9.43 -2.62 22.59
N PRO A 783 8.83 -3.27 23.60
CA PRO A 783 7.70 -4.15 23.36
C PRO A 783 6.59 -3.42 22.60
N VAL A 784 6.16 -4.01 21.48
CA VAL A 784 5.06 -3.45 20.67
C VAL A 784 3.74 -3.75 21.36
N GLU A 785 3.08 -2.70 21.82
CA GLU A 785 1.73 -2.83 22.36
C GLU A 785 0.78 -3.41 21.30
N LYS A 786 -0.18 -4.23 21.75
CA LYS A 786 -1.20 -4.81 20.85
C LYS A 786 -0.65 -5.77 19.76
N LEU A 787 0.60 -6.25 19.84
CA LEU A 787 1.16 -7.20 18.87
C LEU A 787 0.26 -8.45 18.73
N ASP A 788 -0.29 -8.96 19.84
CA ASP A 788 -1.21 -10.11 19.83
C ASP A 788 -2.49 -9.82 19.03
N TYR A 789 -3.01 -8.58 19.07
CA TYR A 789 -4.17 -8.18 18.26
C TYR A 789 -3.81 -8.11 16.77
N ILE A 790 -2.63 -7.59 16.44
CA ILE A 790 -2.10 -7.55 15.07
C ILE A 790 -1.99 -8.98 14.54
N CYS A 791 -1.34 -9.86 15.26
CA CYS A 791 -1.15 -11.26 14.84
C CYS A 791 -2.48 -12.00 14.72
N SER A 792 -3.37 -11.82 15.70
CA SER A 792 -4.71 -12.41 15.63
C SER A 792 -5.50 -11.93 14.41
N TYR A 793 -5.39 -10.66 14.07
CA TYR A 793 -6.02 -10.09 12.89
C TYR A 793 -5.41 -10.67 11.59
N ILE A 794 -4.07 -10.72 11.50
CA ILE A 794 -3.38 -11.26 10.32
C ILE A 794 -3.73 -12.74 10.10
N ASP A 795 -3.73 -13.56 11.15
CA ASP A 795 -3.98 -15.00 11.05
C ASP A 795 -5.42 -15.36 10.67
N ASN A 796 -6.37 -14.51 11.02
CA ASN A 796 -7.76 -14.92 10.91
C ASN A 796 -8.57 -14.09 9.92
N ASP A 797 -8.11 -12.86 9.65
CA ASP A 797 -8.87 -11.91 8.85
C ASP A 797 -8.09 -11.51 7.56
N LEU A 798 -6.78 -11.80 7.49
CA LEU A 798 -5.94 -11.40 6.36
C LEU A 798 -5.37 -12.59 5.59
N ILE A 799 -4.62 -13.49 6.25
CA ILE A 799 -3.90 -14.58 5.58
C ILE A 799 -4.76 -15.85 5.54
N ASP A 800 -4.99 -16.37 4.35
CA ASP A 800 -5.49 -17.71 4.16
C ASP A 800 -4.33 -18.73 4.20
N ALA A 801 -4.05 -19.25 5.41
CA ALA A 801 -2.97 -20.19 5.63
C ALA A 801 -3.25 -21.59 5.04
N GLN A 802 -4.51 -21.92 4.68
CA GLN A 802 -4.84 -23.17 3.99
C GLN A 802 -4.46 -23.09 2.52
N LYS A 803 -4.72 -21.94 1.88
CA LYS A 803 -4.37 -21.71 0.48
C LYS A 803 -2.89 -21.43 0.31
N TYR A 804 -2.26 -20.73 1.27
CA TYR A 804 -0.85 -20.33 1.24
C TYR A 804 -0.14 -20.89 2.49
N PRO A 805 0.20 -22.19 2.50
CA PRO A 805 0.75 -22.83 3.71
C PRO A 805 2.18 -22.46 4.02
N GLU A 806 2.95 -21.92 3.06
CA GLU A 806 4.35 -21.59 3.22
C GLU A 806 4.57 -20.09 3.47
N LEU A 807 5.57 -19.73 4.28
CA LEU A 807 5.88 -18.34 4.60
C LEU A 807 6.19 -17.51 3.35
N ILE A 808 6.93 -18.07 2.40
CA ILE A 808 7.26 -17.39 1.14
C ILE A 808 6.00 -17.02 0.34
N LEU A 809 5.03 -17.94 0.24
CA LEU A 809 3.77 -17.71 -0.46
C LEU A 809 2.91 -16.68 0.27
N GLN A 810 2.87 -16.71 1.61
CA GLN A 810 2.17 -15.72 2.42
C GLN A 810 2.75 -14.31 2.18
N LEU A 811 4.08 -14.18 2.16
CA LEU A 811 4.75 -12.90 1.92
C LEU A 811 4.57 -12.41 0.49
N GLN A 812 4.65 -13.28 -0.51
CA GLN A 812 4.43 -12.90 -1.92
C GLN A 812 3.01 -12.41 -2.16
N HIS A 813 2.02 -13.05 -1.54
CA HIS A 813 0.61 -12.72 -1.76
C HIS A 813 0.12 -11.56 -0.89
N TYR A 814 0.50 -11.52 0.39
CA TYR A 814 -0.03 -10.56 1.38
C TYR A 814 0.98 -9.49 1.81
N GLY A 815 2.26 -9.58 1.42
CA GLY A 815 3.30 -8.67 1.90
C GLY A 815 3.00 -7.19 1.65
N ALA A 816 2.51 -6.85 0.46
CA ALA A 816 2.11 -5.48 0.13
C ALA A 816 0.94 -4.99 1.01
N GLU A 817 -0.01 -5.87 1.33
CA GLU A 817 -1.16 -5.56 2.18
C GLU A 817 -0.75 -5.39 3.64
N ILE A 818 0.11 -6.26 4.15
CA ILE A 818 0.66 -6.18 5.49
C ILE A 818 1.41 -4.85 5.69
N ASN A 819 2.20 -4.43 4.72
CA ASN A 819 2.95 -3.16 4.75
C ASN A 819 2.04 -1.91 4.69
N THR A 820 0.78 -2.05 4.33
CA THR A 820 -0.20 -0.94 4.26
C THR A 820 -1.24 -0.98 5.39
N LEU A 821 -1.08 -1.88 6.38
CA LEU A 821 -1.96 -1.97 7.54
C LEU A 821 -1.99 -0.68 8.36
N ARG A 822 -3.12 -0.43 9.00
CA ARG A 822 -3.34 0.69 9.93
C ARG A 822 -4.02 0.17 11.20
N GLU A 823 -3.79 0.85 12.32
CA GLU A 823 -4.42 0.50 13.61
C GLU A 823 -5.96 0.49 13.52
N ALA A 824 -6.55 1.38 12.71
CA ALA A 824 -7.98 1.40 12.46
C ALA A 824 -8.51 0.11 11.82
N ASP A 825 -7.67 -0.65 11.12
CA ASP A 825 -8.06 -1.92 10.50
C ASP A 825 -8.35 -3.01 11.54
N LEU A 826 -7.70 -2.93 12.70
CA LEU A 826 -7.91 -3.88 13.80
C LEU A 826 -9.31 -3.75 14.46
N CYS A 827 -9.94 -2.58 14.33
CA CYS A 827 -11.17 -2.24 15.08
C CYS A 827 -12.43 -2.99 14.66
N ASN A 828 -12.43 -3.63 13.51
CA ASN A 828 -13.55 -4.46 13.04
C ASN A 828 -13.42 -5.93 13.48
N SER A 829 -12.29 -6.33 14.05
CA SER A 829 -12.14 -7.70 14.49
C SER A 829 -13.02 -7.93 15.73
N SER A 830 -13.85 -8.98 15.70
CA SER A 830 -14.61 -9.47 16.86
C SER A 830 -13.69 -9.89 18.04
N ARG A 831 -12.39 -9.64 17.93
CA ARG A 831 -11.31 -10.12 18.79
C ARG A 831 -10.75 -9.08 19.73
N ILE A 832 -11.05 -7.79 19.52
CA ILE A 832 -10.75 -6.74 20.50
C ILE A 832 -11.59 -7.00 21.73
N LYS A 833 -10.90 -7.22 22.86
CA LYS A 833 -11.56 -7.54 24.14
C LYS A 833 -12.15 -6.29 24.80
N GLU A 834 -11.54 -5.14 24.57
CA GLU A 834 -12.00 -3.86 25.05
C GLU A 834 -13.31 -3.47 24.40
N ARG A 835 -14.22 -2.97 25.20
CA ARG A 835 -15.55 -2.51 24.77
C ARG A 835 -15.70 -1.00 24.77
N ILE A 836 -14.71 -0.27 25.31
CA ILE A 836 -14.65 1.19 25.23
C ILE A 836 -13.63 1.57 24.15
N TYR A 837 -14.04 2.43 23.23
CA TYR A 837 -13.22 2.96 22.16
C TYR A 837 -13.08 4.47 22.30
N VAL A 838 -11.87 5.00 22.08
CA VAL A 838 -11.64 6.44 22.00
C VAL A 838 -11.10 6.74 20.60
N SER A 839 -11.81 7.59 19.85
CA SER A 839 -11.48 7.82 18.44
C SER A 839 -11.74 9.25 18.02
N THR A 840 -10.93 9.75 17.06
CA THR A 840 -11.29 10.97 16.36
C THR A 840 -12.43 10.71 15.36
N VAL A 841 -13.22 11.76 15.03
CA VAL A 841 -14.34 11.66 14.08
C VAL A 841 -13.91 11.09 12.72
N HIS A 842 -12.73 11.45 12.23
CA HIS A 842 -12.20 10.94 10.95
C HIS A 842 -11.90 9.43 11.00
N LYS A 843 -11.33 8.97 12.11
CA LYS A 843 -11.03 7.54 12.31
C LYS A 843 -12.27 6.72 12.72
N ALA A 844 -13.30 7.36 13.25
CA ALA A 844 -14.59 6.74 13.57
C ALA A 844 -15.49 6.54 12.34
N LYS A 845 -15.21 7.24 11.22
CA LYS A 845 -16.01 7.09 9.99
C LYS A 845 -15.96 5.64 9.51
N GLY A 846 -17.15 5.10 9.17
CA GLY A 846 -17.35 3.69 8.79
C GLY A 846 -17.38 2.72 9.99
N LEU A 847 -17.07 3.12 11.26
CA LEU A 847 -17.31 2.33 12.48
C LEU A 847 -18.73 2.51 12.98
N GLU A 848 -19.18 1.57 13.83
CA GLU A 848 -20.49 1.59 14.45
C GLU A 848 -20.37 1.03 15.86
N PHE A 849 -21.02 1.69 16.79
CA PHE A 849 -20.97 1.32 18.20
C PHE A 849 -22.38 1.30 18.81
N ASP A 850 -22.59 0.45 19.80
CA ASP A 850 -23.88 0.42 20.48
C ASP A 850 -24.15 1.78 21.16
N ASN A 851 -23.14 2.34 21.82
CA ASN A 851 -23.22 3.60 22.54
C ASN A 851 -22.17 4.58 22.03
N VAL A 852 -22.56 5.84 21.85
CA VAL A 852 -21.64 6.90 21.40
C VAL A 852 -21.77 8.11 22.34
N ILE A 853 -20.61 8.65 22.72
CA ILE A 853 -20.51 9.95 23.39
C ILE A 853 -19.71 10.86 22.44
N VAL A 854 -20.33 11.95 21.99
CA VAL A 854 -19.65 13.01 21.23
C VAL A 854 -19.08 14.01 22.22
N PHE A 855 -17.76 14.13 22.26
CA PHE A 855 -17.05 14.97 23.20
C PHE A 855 -16.96 16.43 22.72
N ASP A 856 -17.15 17.38 23.62
CA ASP A 856 -16.91 18.82 23.47
C ASP A 856 -17.65 19.44 22.26
N ALA A 857 -18.98 19.20 22.17
CA ALA A 857 -19.84 19.66 21.07
C ALA A 857 -20.27 21.13 21.26
N VAL A 858 -19.31 22.05 21.29
CA VAL A 858 -19.49 23.47 21.54
C VAL A 858 -19.15 24.35 20.33
N ASP A 859 -19.63 25.59 20.36
CA ASP A 859 -19.26 26.61 19.38
C ASP A 859 -17.75 26.91 19.45
N GLY A 860 -17.12 27.09 18.30
CA GLY A 860 -15.66 27.21 18.16
C GLY A 860 -14.95 25.85 18.00
N ARG A 861 -15.64 24.74 18.25
CA ARG A 861 -15.23 23.36 17.91
C ARG A 861 -16.02 22.86 16.70
N TYR A 862 -17.34 23.05 16.74
CA TYR A 862 -18.26 22.78 15.65
C TYR A 862 -19.15 24.03 15.40
N PRO A 863 -18.86 24.88 14.38
CA PRO A 863 -17.67 24.85 13.53
C PRO A 863 -16.39 25.25 14.29
N ASN A 864 -15.24 24.81 13.75
CA ASN A 864 -13.95 25.19 14.26
C ASN A 864 -13.76 26.72 14.11
N PHE A 865 -13.15 27.36 15.10
CA PHE A 865 -12.94 28.83 15.09
C PHE A 865 -12.08 29.28 13.89
N ASN A 866 -11.26 28.41 13.31
CA ASN A 866 -10.49 28.66 12.10
C ASN A 866 -11.28 28.47 10.79
N ALA A 867 -12.53 27.95 10.86
CA ALA A 867 -13.36 27.77 9.68
C ALA A 867 -13.94 29.11 9.20
N THR A 868 -13.25 29.78 8.31
CA THR A 868 -13.59 31.10 7.79
C THR A 868 -14.49 31.08 6.55
N THR A 869 -14.45 30.00 5.79
CA THR A 869 -15.26 29.83 4.57
C THR A 869 -16.52 29.01 4.82
N ILE A 870 -17.52 29.18 3.93
CA ILE A 870 -18.80 28.42 4.00
C ILE A 870 -18.48 26.91 3.88
N ASN A 871 -17.64 26.49 2.93
CA ASN A 871 -17.29 25.11 2.70
C ASN A 871 -16.64 24.45 3.94
N GLN A 872 -15.76 25.18 4.66
CA GLN A 872 -15.16 24.69 5.89
C GLN A 872 -16.20 24.46 7.01
N LYS A 873 -17.16 25.37 7.14
CA LYS A 873 -18.25 25.24 8.11
C LYS A 873 -19.18 24.09 7.76
N GLU A 874 -19.50 23.89 6.50
CA GLU A 874 -20.28 22.77 6.04
C GLU A 874 -19.56 21.43 6.27
N GLU A 875 -18.24 21.39 6.07
CA GLU A 875 -17.44 20.21 6.39
C GLU A 875 -17.49 19.88 7.88
N ASP A 876 -17.34 20.90 8.75
CA ASP A 876 -17.45 20.71 10.19
C ASP A 876 -18.87 20.28 10.62
N ALA A 877 -19.91 20.73 9.91
CA ALA A 877 -21.27 20.22 10.11
C ALA A 877 -21.37 18.72 9.73
N ARG A 878 -20.74 18.30 8.62
CA ARG A 878 -20.67 16.88 8.24
C ARG A 878 -19.84 16.05 9.21
N LYS A 879 -18.75 16.59 9.78
CA LYS A 879 -17.99 15.91 10.85
C LYS A 879 -18.86 15.60 12.05
N LEU A 880 -19.69 16.57 12.50
CA LEU A 880 -20.61 16.33 13.59
C LEU A 880 -21.67 15.30 13.22
N TYR A 881 -22.22 15.36 11.99
CA TYR A 881 -23.16 14.34 11.51
C TYR A 881 -22.54 12.93 11.53
N VAL A 882 -21.29 12.80 11.09
CA VAL A 882 -20.57 11.51 11.13
C VAL A 882 -20.47 11.02 12.57
N ALA A 883 -20.09 11.86 13.51
CA ALA A 883 -20.00 11.48 14.93
C ALA A 883 -21.35 11.00 15.49
N LEU A 884 -22.43 11.75 15.24
CA LEU A 884 -23.78 11.40 15.69
C LEU A 884 -24.23 10.05 15.10
N SER A 885 -24.04 9.84 13.81
CA SER A 885 -24.53 8.67 13.08
C SER A 885 -23.76 7.37 13.34
N ARG A 886 -22.78 7.36 14.27
CA ARG A 886 -22.06 6.13 14.68
C ARG A 886 -22.84 5.29 15.70
N ALA A 887 -23.86 5.88 16.35
CA ALA A 887 -24.63 5.21 17.39
C ALA A 887 -25.68 4.23 16.83
N LYS A 888 -25.79 3.06 17.48
CA LYS A 888 -26.83 2.06 17.23
C LYS A 888 -27.92 2.05 18.30
N LYS A 889 -27.60 2.39 19.59
CA LYS A 889 -28.51 2.31 20.70
C LYS A 889 -28.59 3.62 21.51
N ARG A 890 -27.43 4.17 21.92
CA ARG A 890 -27.39 5.38 22.77
C ARG A 890 -26.48 6.43 22.18
N LEU A 891 -26.93 7.69 22.26
CA LEU A 891 -26.19 8.85 21.78
C LEU A 891 -26.19 9.93 22.87
N TYR A 892 -25.06 10.16 23.51
CA TYR A 892 -24.87 11.24 24.47
C TYR A 892 -23.94 12.30 23.90
N ILE A 893 -24.13 13.54 24.31
CA ILE A 893 -23.38 14.70 23.80
C ILE A 893 -22.80 15.46 24.98
N GLY A 894 -21.47 15.55 25.02
CA GLY A 894 -20.73 16.29 26.01
C GLY A 894 -20.66 17.78 25.67
N ILE A 895 -20.85 18.62 26.68
CA ILE A 895 -20.81 20.08 26.56
C ILE A 895 -20.10 20.64 27.78
N SER A 896 -19.01 21.38 27.58
CA SER A 896 -18.34 22.15 28.62
C SER A 896 -18.74 23.63 28.54
N GLU A 897 -19.15 24.20 29.66
CA GLU A 897 -19.57 25.61 29.75
C GLU A 897 -18.37 26.58 29.69
N ARG A 898 -17.19 26.09 30.06
CA ARG A 898 -15.98 26.90 30.17
C ARG A 898 -14.75 26.14 29.66
N PHE A 899 -13.84 26.89 29.04
CA PHE A 899 -12.50 26.42 28.69
C PHE A 899 -11.45 27.25 29.43
N VAL A 900 -10.50 26.56 30.06
CA VAL A 900 -9.36 27.21 30.70
C VAL A 900 -8.12 26.99 29.80
N ASN A 901 -7.55 28.05 29.26
CA ASN A 901 -6.37 27.91 28.41
C ASN A 901 -5.09 27.67 29.27
N ARG A 902 -3.98 27.33 28.61
CA ARG A 902 -2.67 27.09 29.25
C ARG A 902 -2.10 28.25 30.08
N TYR A 903 -2.69 29.46 29.96
CA TYR A 903 -2.32 30.64 30.73
C TYR A 903 -3.31 30.89 31.88
N GLY A 904 -4.21 29.98 32.20
CA GLY A 904 -5.21 30.11 33.26
C GLY A 904 -6.36 31.06 32.94
N ARG A 905 -6.53 31.53 31.69
CA ARG A 905 -7.66 32.38 31.30
C ARG A 905 -8.87 31.48 30.99
N THR A 906 -10.04 31.87 31.55
CA THR A 906 -11.29 31.17 31.34
C THR A 906 -12.10 31.84 30.24
N PHE A 907 -12.71 31.06 29.38
CA PHE A 907 -13.58 31.46 28.28
C PHE A 907 -14.92 30.73 28.43
N ASP A 908 -16.02 31.49 28.45
CA ASP A 908 -17.37 30.89 28.42
C ASP A 908 -17.64 30.29 27.02
N ARG A 909 -18.35 29.17 27.00
CA ARG A 909 -18.68 28.40 25.79
C ARG A 909 -20.18 28.16 25.73
N THR A 910 -20.71 27.97 24.56
CA THR A 910 -22.09 27.63 24.28
C THR A 910 -22.16 26.38 23.41
N ILE A 911 -23.30 25.68 23.49
CA ILE A 911 -23.57 24.55 22.60
C ILE A 911 -23.39 24.96 21.13
N THR A 912 -22.86 24.07 20.32
CA THR A 912 -22.70 24.31 18.86
C THR A 912 -24.03 24.70 18.21
N PRO A 913 -24.03 25.71 17.30
CA PRO A 913 -25.22 26.09 16.57
C PRO A 913 -25.81 24.95 15.72
N PHE A 914 -24.99 23.98 15.35
CA PHE A 914 -25.43 22.81 14.56
C PHE A 914 -26.38 21.87 15.31
N LEU A 915 -26.36 21.84 16.66
CA LEU A 915 -27.27 21.02 17.42
C LEU A 915 -28.63 21.71 17.75
N LYS A 916 -28.73 23.03 17.58
CA LYS A 916 -29.99 23.78 17.91
C LYS A 916 -31.25 23.15 17.28
N PRO A 917 -31.22 22.71 15.99
CA PRO A 917 -32.42 22.12 15.37
C PRO A 917 -32.87 20.80 15.97
N VAL A 918 -32.00 20.09 16.74
CA VAL A 918 -32.25 18.75 17.28
C VAL A 918 -32.23 18.70 18.80
N MET A 919 -32.06 19.85 19.48
CA MET A 919 -31.96 19.89 20.97
C MET A 919 -33.15 19.28 21.69
N ASP A 920 -34.36 19.46 21.16
CA ASP A 920 -35.61 18.90 21.73
C ASP A 920 -35.68 17.36 21.69
N LYS A 921 -34.72 16.70 21.04
CA LYS A 921 -34.58 15.24 20.96
C LYS A 921 -33.68 14.65 22.05
N PHE A 922 -33.03 15.49 22.84
CA PHE A 922 -32.15 15.09 23.94
C PHE A 922 -32.79 15.50 25.28
N SER A 923 -32.68 14.60 26.30
CA SER A 923 -33.10 14.84 27.67
C SER A 923 -32.03 15.55 28.50
#